data_45c75edabd08ae343bf4b3b3148e5a64
#
_entry.id   45c75edabd08ae343bf4b3b3148e5a64
#
_cell.length_a   1.000
_cell.length_b   1.000
_cell.length_c   1.000
_cell.angle_alpha   90.00
_cell.angle_beta   90.00
_cell.angle_gamma   90.00
#
_symmetry.space_group_name_H-M   'P 1'
#
loop_
_entity.id
_entity.type
_entity.pdbx_description
1 polymer ?
#
loop_
_entity_poly.entity_id
_entity_poly.type
_entity_poly.pdbx_seq_one_letter_code
_entity_poly.pdbx_strand_id
1 'polypeptide(L)'
;MTRKIDKRACRKFAMPELEFNLNEGVLHVESCPYIIRTAVRNIAGQRILVLYIYQRESILAGSIKPRWVMFHSRDDFATLSFREDAKATWQCSTLGSLDRIGGFDSKCAFYRQQDESRVARFCKCERGAISMLGYLQRLISYRKELERKWKKQRAIIDRMKYVPVLPRDLKGFIHREVMPQYIFYDYQRKAPGHAYCTACRHEVRIAAAKHNTSGLCPRCKKKVTFKCRGRRGRIFDRETVQVLQKAEGNGLVLRIIKVYRSFADSDIPNHFEIWENARQFITLSSSGQCSVDAYYYHYKAGYDLTPWCNGYRPVFDRWKYNFTADMSGVLYQRNLSDTLKDTPWAYSQLEAFSGIASFSGVATFLSAYIKRPKIEHLIKMKLYRLVSGIIYGGYSYSALQAINFNGENMRAILGIDRPYFPLLRELNPSIDQLHLIRQLLQADHKPSTEQIKWFIASKISNADAAKELLAHMSVHKLQRYVEQQFAPEDEAALKRVDYYKMNTLITDYHDYLCMCKELQYDVKNSFILFPRELKAAHDSVAKTLKDKRTAEHEKAIAGSFDEWQKRYQYQSKELMMIPPHSAKEIVDEGAALHHCVRLYVKNVAEKKSVILFVRSVDEPDKSLCTVEVKDGQVTQARGFDNEEPPAQITAFIEQWKQRVLYASDKAAA
;
A
#
# COMPACT_ATOMS: atom_id res chain seq x y z
N MET A 1 15.26 34.73 -22.50
CA MET A 1 15.67 33.30 -22.33
C MET A 1 17.13 33.26 -21.89
N THR A 2 17.43 32.59 -20.81
CA THR A 2 18.81 32.42 -20.32
C THR A 2 19.58 31.53 -21.30
N ARG A 3 20.73 32.03 -21.76
CA ARG A 3 21.56 31.31 -22.75
C ARG A 3 22.38 30.23 -22.03
N LYS A 4 22.07 28.96 -22.30
CA LYS A 4 22.78 27.83 -21.73
C LYS A 4 24.19 27.70 -22.27
N ILE A 5 25.09 27.16 -21.45
CA ILE A 5 26.45 26.81 -21.88
C ILE A 5 26.42 25.63 -22.84
N ASP A 6 27.10 25.74 -23.97
CA ASP A 6 27.34 24.62 -24.88
C ASP A 6 28.43 23.70 -24.33
N LYS A 7 27.98 22.63 -23.69
CA LYS A 7 28.86 21.63 -23.08
C LYS A 7 29.78 20.93 -24.08
N ARG A 8 29.36 20.77 -25.34
CA ARG A 8 30.16 20.13 -26.38
C ARG A 8 31.30 21.03 -26.82
N ALA A 9 31.02 22.30 -27.03
CA ALA A 9 32.04 23.29 -27.34
C ALA A 9 33.01 23.51 -26.16
N CYS A 10 32.50 23.59 -24.91
CA CYS A 10 33.32 23.73 -23.70
C CYS A 10 34.28 22.58 -23.48
N ARG A 11 33.92 21.36 -23.86
CA ARG A 11 34.76 20.17 -23.65
C ARG A 11 36.11 20.28 -24.36
N LYS A 12 36.20 21.02 -25.47
CA LYS A 12 37.45 21.26 -26.21
C LYS A 12 38.47 22.07 -25.39
N PHE A 13 38.03 22.81 -24.39
CA PHE A 13 38.87 23.66 -23.53
C PHE A 13 39.04 23.06 -22.12
N ALA A 14 38.73 21.78 -21.92
CA ALA A 14 38.77 21.16 -20.60
C ALA A 14 40.18 20.71 -20.17
N MET A 15 41.10 20.61 -21.10
CA MET A 15 42.51 20.20 -20.84
C MET A 15 43.41 21.31 -21.34
N PRO A 16 43.78 22.26 -20.48
CA PRO A 16 44.70 23.33 -20.87
C PRO A 16 46.15 22.83 -20.88
N GLU A 17 46.94 23.36 -21.78
CA GLU A 17 48.41 23.31 -21.71
C GLU A 17 48.88 24.36 -20.71
N LEU A 18 49.06 23.96 -19.47
CA LEU A 18 49.51 24.87 -18.39
C LEU A 18 50.76 24.29 -17.71
N GLU A 19 51.76 25.11 -17.59
CA GLU A 19 52.96 24.80 -16.82
C GLU A 19 52.82 25.29 -15.38
N PHE A 20 53.36 24.52 -14.46
CA PHE A 20 53.45 24.85 -13.04
C PHE A 20 54.90 25.01 -12.64
N ASN A 21 55.24 26.13 -12.00
CA ASN A 21 56.50 26.26 -11.31
C ASN A 21 56.35 25.66 -9.91
N LEU A 22 57.01 24.53 -9.64
CA LEU A 22 56.88 23.81 -8.39
C LEU A 22 57.41 24.59 -7.17
N ASN A 23 58.19 25.67 -7.40
CA ASN A 23 58.69 26.55 -6.33
C ASN A 23 57.69 27.67 -5.95
N GLU A 24 56.52 27.71 -6.59
CA GLU A 24 55.48 28.72 -6.22
C GLU A 24 55.00 28.50 -4.80
N GLY A 25 55.08 29.56 -3.96
CA GLY A 25 54.74 29.50 -2.53
C GLY A 25 53.35 28.95 -2.24
N VAL A 26 52.36 29.18 -3.13
CA VAL A 26 50.99 28.70 -2.99
C VAL A 26 50.89 27.14 -2.96
N LEU A 27 51.81 26.44 -3.63
CA LEU A 27 51.88 24.98 -3.66
C LEU A 27 52.35 24.38 -2.34
N HIS A 28 52.99 25.20 -1.46
CA HIS A 28 53.45 24.78 -0.15
C HIS A 28 52.50 25.12 1.01
N VAL A 29 51.32 25.65 0.71
CA VAL A 29 50.27 25.96 1.71
C VAL A 29 49.41 24.74 1.96
N GLU A 30 49.69 24.00 3.03
CA GLU A 30 48.98 22.75 3.35
C GLU A 30 47.45 22.94 3.57
N SER A 31 47.04 24.08 4.11
CA SER A 31 45.62 24.40 4.31
C SER A 31 44.81 24.53 3.01
N CYS A 32 45.48 24.64 1.85
CA CYS A 32 44.86 24.81 0.53
C CYS A 32 45.08 23.56 -0.35
N PRO A 33 44.37 22.47 -0.16
CA PRO A 33 44.53 21.25 -0.95
C PRO A 33 44.13 21.38 -2.41
N TYR A 34 43.47 22.49 -2.79
CA TYR A 34 43.05 22.78 -4.19
C TYR A 34 43.68 24.05 -4.70
N ILE A 35 44.21 24.01 -5.93
CA ILE A 35 44.83 25.11 -6.62
C ILE A 35 44.03 25.47 -7.87
N ILE A 36 43.68 26.74 -8.03
CA ILE A 36 42.85 27.24 -9.13
C ILE A 36 43.71 28.01 -10.14
N ARG A 37 43.64 27.57 -11.42
CA ARG A 37 44.08 28.33 -12.59
C ARG A 37 42.84 28.80 -13.34
N THR A 38 42.92 29.93 -14.01
CA THR A 38 41.75 30.51 -14.68
C THR A 38 42.09 30.96 -16.12
N ALA A 39 41.06 30.93 -16.98
CA ALA A 39 41.09 31.49 -18.31
C ALA A 39 39.74 32.13 -18.65
N VAL A 40 39.75 33.13 -19.49
CA VAL A 40 38.51 33.67 -20.11
C VAL A 40 38.58 33.37 -21.60
N ARG A 41 37.52 32.70 -22.11
CA ARG A 41 37.43 32.25 -23.50
C ARG A 41 36.12 32.70 -24.11
N ASN A 42 36.10 32.93 -25.42
CA ASN A 42 34.86 33.05 -26.17
C ASN A 42 34.51 31.68 -26.74
N ILE A 43 33.47 31.06 -26.21
CA ILE A 43 33.04 29.72 -26.59
C ILE A 43 31.60 29.79 -27.11
N ALA A 44 31.38 29.38 -28.35
CA ALA A 44 30.07 29.44 -29.01
C ALA A 44 29.40 30.85 -28.93
N GLY A 45 30.23 31.92 -29.08
CA GLY A 45 29.75 33.30 -28.98
C GLY A 45 29.35 33.75 -27.58
N GLN A 46 29.83 33.07 -26.53
CA GLN A 46 29.66 33.48 -25.13
C GLN A 46 31.01 33.67 -24.47
N ARG A 47 31.12 34.76 -23.68
CA ARG A 47 32.29 34.96 -22.82
C ARG A 47 32.20 34.06 -21.61
N ILE A 48 33.06 33.05 -21.55
CA ILE A 48 33.08 32.00 -20.52
C ILE A 48 34.35 32.16 -19.65
N LEU A 49 34.15 32.25 -18.35
CA LEU A 49 35.21 32.06 -17.36
C LEU A 49 35.41 30.56 -17.16
N VAL A 50 36.62 30.10 -17.33
CA VAL A 50 37.00 28.70 -17.11
C VAL A 50 37.88 28.62 -15.86
N LEU A 51 37.48 27.80 -14.88
CA LEU A 51 38.31 27.51 -13.71
C LEU A 51 38.80 26.07 -13.84
N TYR A 52 40.11 25.93 -13.81
CA TYR A 52 40.77 24.62 -13.72
C TYR A 52 41.18 24.39 -12.28
N ILE A 53 40.59 23.41 -11.65
CA ILE A 53 40.78 23.13 -10.23
C ILE A 53 41.57 21.82 -10.10
N TYR A 54 42.76 21.96 -9.55
CA TYR A 54 43.74 20.88 -9.39
C TYR A 54 43.85 20.47 -7.92
N GLN A 55 44.16 19.21 -7.67
CA GLN A 55 44.59 18.76 -6.36
C GLN A 55 46.11 19.15 -6.22
N ARG A 56 46.45 19.85 -5.13
CA ARG A 56 47.83 20.28 -4.84
C ARG A 56 48.83 19.13 -4.92
N GLU A 57 48.51 18.02 -4.27
CA GLU A 57 49.33 16.81 -4.25
C GLU A 57 49.57 16.23 -5.65
N SER A 58 48.55 16.30 -6.51
CA SER A 58 48.68 15.84 -7.90
C SER A 58 49.66 16.73 -8.69
N ILE A 59 49.64 18.07 -8.48
CA ILE A 59 50.61 18.95 -9.11
C ILE A 59 52.04 18.65 -8.64
N LEU A 60 52.23 18.50 -7.34
CA LEU A 60 53.54 18.15 -6.75
C LEU A 60 54.06 16.80 -7.24
N ALA A 61 53.17 15.87 -7.54
CA ALA A 61 53.49 14.56 -8.15
C ALA A 61 53.68 14.66 -9.70
N GLY A 62 53.68 15.84 -10.28
CA GLY A 62 53.90 16.05 -11.72
C GLY A 62 52.64 15.86 -12.60
N SER A 63 51.47 15.71 -12.02
CA SER A 63 50.22 15.61 -12.79
C SER A 63 49.66 17.01 -13.08
N ILE A 64 49.48 17.32 -14.36
CA ILE A 64 48.88 18.58 -14.85
C ILE A 64 47.39 18.46 -15.19
N LYS A 65 46.76 17.35 -14.81
CA LYS A 65 45.33 17.09 -15.09
C LYS A 65 44.46 17.72 -14.01
N PRO A 66 43.52 18.60 -14.37
CA PRO A 66 42.59 19.15 -13.37
C PRO A 66 41.65 18.12 -12.84
N ARG A 67 41.31 18.22 -11.56
CA ARG A 67 40.29 17.35 -10.92
C ARG A 67 38.88 17.76 -11.38
N TRP A 68 38.65 19.06 -11.50
CA TRP A 68 37.42 19.66 -12.05
C TRP A 68 37.73 20.80 -12.97
N VAL A 69 36.89 20.95 -14.00
CA VAL A 69 36.90 22.15 -14.85
C VAL A 69 35.52 22.76 -14.82
N MET A 70 35.44 24.03 -14.38
CA MET A 70 34.19 24.74 -14.27
C MET A 70 34.10 25.82 -15.32
N PHE A 71 33.06 25.76 -16.13
CA PHE A 71 32.74 26.76 -17.14
C PHE A 71 31.61 27.62 -16.61
N HIS A 72 31.79 28.92 -16.58
CA HIS A 72 30.85 29.88 -16.03
C HIS A 72 30.60 31.04 -17.00
N SER A 73 29.33 31.18 -17.43
CA SER A 73 28.83 32.38 -18.11
C SER A 73 28.14 33.32 -17.10
N ARG A 74 27.56 34.41 -17.53
CA ARG A 74 26.74 35.27 -16.66
C ARG A 74 25.43 34.58 -16.22
N ASP A 75 24.91 33.70 -17.04
CA ASP A 75 23.57 33.15 -16.89
C ASP A 75 23.54 31.64 -16.59
N ASP A 76 24.68 30.95 -16.76
CA ASP A 76 24.77 29.51 -16.62
C ASP A 76 26.16 29.07 -16.20
N PHE A 77 26.26 27.89 -15.59
CA PHE A 77 27.52 27.22 -15.31
C PHE A 77 27.40 25.71 -15.49
N ALA A 78 28.53 25.04 -15.75
CA ALA A 78 28.64 23.61 -15.87
C ALA A 78 30.01 23.16 -15.39
N THR A 79 30.09 22.04 -14.66
CA THR A 79 31.31 21.49 -14.11
C THR A 79 31.59 20.14 -14.75
N LEU A 80 32.78 19.96 -15.27
CA LEU A 80 33.29 18.69 -15.77
C LEU A 80 34.22 18.10 -14.71
N SER A 81 33.92 16.87 -14.28
CA SER A 81 34.67 16.12 -13.27
C SER A 81 35.54 15.05 -13.93
N PHE A 82 36.81 15.00 -13.57
CA PHE A 82 37.76 13.96 -13.95
C PHE A 82 38.04 13.07 -12.74
N ARG A 83 37.77 11.76 -12.87
CA ARG A 83 38.13 10.73 -11.89
C ARG A 83 39.26 9.92 -12.49
N GLU A 84 40.14 9.33 -11.64
CA GLU A 84 41.35 8.67 -12.08
C GLU A 84 41.09 7.58 -13.12
N ASP A 85 40.07 6.76 -12.94
CA ASP A 85 39.79 5.61 -13.81
C ASP A 85 38.45 5.71 -14.57
N ALA A 86 37.87 6.91 -14.71
CA ALA A 86 36.55 7.07 -15.32
C ALA A 86 36.52 8.13 -16.42
N LYS A 87 35.61 7.92 -17.39
CA LYS A 87 35.30 8.90 -18.42
C LYS A 87 34.80 10.22 -17.78
N ALA A 88 35.34 11.35 -18.24
CA ALA A 88 34.96 12.66 -17.74
C ALA A 88 33.46 12.92 -17.82
N THR A 89 32.83 13.32 -16.70
CA THR A 89 31.37 13.47 -16.55
C THR A 89 30.96 14.90 -16.23
N TRP A 90 29.85 15.34 -16.86
CA TRP A 90 29.25 16.65 -16.57
C TRP A 90 28.41 16.58 -15.31
N GLN A 91 28.63 17.54 -14.40
CA GLN A 91 27.91 17.69 -13.15
C GLN A 91 27.28 19.08 -13.06
N CYS A 92 26.26 19.23 -12.22
CA CYS A 92 25.66 20.53 -11.86
C CYS A 92 26.20 21.00 -10.49
N SER A 93 27.48 20.76 -10.20
CA SER A 93 28.09 21.12 -8.93
C SER A 93 28.50 22.58 -8.92
N THR A 94 28.19 23.30 -7.85
CA THR A 94 28.72 24.62 -7.53
C THR A 94 30.09 24.48 -6.88
N LEU A 95 30.85 25.56 -6.76
CA LEU A 95 32.11 25.57 -6.02
C LEU A 95 31.95 24.99 -4.60
N GLY A 96 30.95 25.47 -3.87
CA GLY A 96 30.70 24.99 -2.52
C GLY A 96 30.23 23.53 -2.40
N SER A 97 29.86 22.88 -3.52
CA SER A 97 29.42 21.48 -3.55
C SER A 97 30.43 20.51 -4.18
N LEU A 98 31.61 20.98 -4.60
CA LEU A 98 32.66 20.14 -5.18
C LEU A 98 33.30 19.22 -4.13
N ASP A 99 33.48 19.76 -2.92
CA ASP A 99 33.97 19.00 -1.77
C ASP A 99 32.83 18.78 -0.77
N ARG A 100 32.56 17.55 -0.37
CA ARG A 100 31.49 17.18 0.58
C ARG A 100 31.70 17.76 1.99
N ILE A 101 32.93 18.13 2.31
CA ILE A 101 33.30 18.75 3.58
C ILE A 101 33.24 20.27 3.38
N GLY A 102 32.19 20.96 3.75
CA GLY A 102 31.95 22.38 3.52
C GLY A 102 33.15 23.32 3.67
N GLY A 103 33.07 24.53 3.10
CA GLY A 103 34.14 25.54 3.17
C GLY A 103 35.19 25.42 2.06
N PHE A 104 34.77 25.19 0.82
CA PHE A 104 35.69 25.15 -0.32
C PHE A 104 36.53 26.46 -0.44
N ASP A 105 35.95 27.60 -0.06
CA ASP A 105 36.63 28.91 -0.08
C ASP A 105 37.91 28.93 0.79
N SER A 106 37.93 28.19 1.90
CA SER A 106 39.08 28.06 2.81
C SER A 106 40.08 26.96 2.40
N LYS A 107 39.71 26.14 1.43
CA LYS A 107 40.48 24.98 0.98
C LYS A 107 41.10 25.16 -0.40
N CYS A 108 40.94 26.29 -1.02
CA CYS A 108 41.49 26.57 -2.34
C CYS A 108 42.17 27.92 -2.39
N ALA A 109 43.21 27.99 -3.24
CA ALA A 109 43.93 29.22 -3.53
C ALA A 109 44.09 29.41 -5.04
N PHE A 110 44.12 30.64 -5.48
CA PHE A 110 44.53 30.97 -6.85
C PHE A 110 46.05 30.75 -7.01
N TYR A 111 46.42 30.11 -8.09
CA TYR A 111 47.83 29.85 -8.36
C TYR A 111 48.65 31.16 -8.51
N ARG A 112 48.05 32.18 -9.16
CA ARG A 112 48.68 33.51 -9.35
C ARG A 112 47.62 34.63 -9.12
N GLN A 113 48.09 35.78 -8.72
CA GLN A 113 47.26 36.97 -8.55
C GLN A 113 46.45 37.32 -9.84
N GLN A 114 47.00 37.02 -11.02
CA GLN A 114 46.29 37.19 -12.29
C GLN A 114 45.05 36.28 -12.40
N ASP A 115 45.06 35.09 -11.81
CA ASP A 115 43.94 34.17 -11.80
C ASP A 115 42.80 34.76 -10.98
N GLU A 116 43.10 35.27 -9.79
CA GLU A 116 42.12 35.96 -8.94
C GLU A 116 41.53 37.21 -9.64
N SER A 117 42.42 38.04 -10.23
CA SER A 117 42.01 39.26 -10.93
C SER A 117 41.09 39.00 -12.13
N ARG A 118 41.22 37.84 -12.82
CA ARG A 118 40.30 37.43 -13.89
C ARG A 118 38.91 37.09 -13.35
N VAL A 119 38.84 36.38 -12.23
CA VAL A 119 37.58 36.08 -11.58
C VAL A 119 36.93 37.32 -11.02
N ALA A 120 37.68 38.20 -10.34
CA ALA A 120 37.21 39.45 -9.78
C ALA A 120 36.58 40.35 -10.86
N ARG A 121 37.29 40.52 -11.99
CA ARG A 121 36.77 41.28 -13.16
C ARG A 121 35.53 40.62 -13.79
N PHE A 122 35.49 39.28 -13.85
CA PHE A 122 34.33 38.56 -14.37
C PHE A 122 33.12 38.76 -13.47
N CYS A 123 33.29 38.62 -12.16
CA CYS A 123 32.26 38.76 -11.14
C CYS A 123 31.91 40.20 -10.78
N LYS A 124 32.73 41.20 -11.25
CA LYS A 124 32.63 42.62 -10.90
C LYS A 124 32.73 42.83 -9.37
N CYS A 125 33.71 42.24 -8.73
CA CYS A 125 33.99 42.42 -7.31
C CYS A 125 35.45 42.86 -7.08
N GLU A 126 35.72 43.58 -5.99
CA GLU A 126 37.06 44.06 -5.62
C GLU A 126 37.79 43.04 -4.72
N ARG A 127 37.09 42.32 -3.89
CA ARG A 127 37.65 41.31 -2.95
C ARG A 127 36.76 40.07 -2.88
N GLY A 128 37.32 38.98 -2.44
CA GLY A 128 36.56 37.74 -2.23
C GLY A 128 36.03 37.07 -3.51
N ALA A 129 36.87 37.03 -4.55
CA ALA A 129 36.51 36.52 -5.88
C ALA A 129 35.88 35.12 -5.87
N ILE A 130 36.40 34.19 -5.06
CA ILE A 130 35.87 32.84 -4.91
C ILE A 130 34.46 32.86 -4.29
N SER A 131 34.29 33.58 -3.18
CA SER A 131 33.02 33.68 -2.47
C SER A 131 31.94 34.34 -3.33
N MET A 132 32.31 35.39 -4.10
CA MET A 132 31.40 36.06 -5.04
C MET A 132 30.98 35.13 -6.18
N LEU A 133 31.91 34.35 -6.73
CA LEU A 133 31.58 33.35 -7.76
C LEU A 133 30.62 32.28 -7.22
N GLY A 134 30.87 31.78 -6.02
CA GLY A 134 29.98 30.82 -5.33
C GLY A 134 28.58 31.42 -5.10
N TYR A 135 28.50 32.70 -4.73
CA TYR A 135 27.22 33.42 -4.60
C TYR A 135 26.47 33.49 -5.93
N LEU A 136 27.13 33.88 -7.03
CA LEU A 136 26.53 33.93 -8.36
C LEU A 136 26.02 32.55 -8.81
N GLN A 137 26.74 31.47 -8.51
CA GLN A 137 26.31 30.13 -8.82
C GLN A 137 25.05 29.73 -8.04
N ARG A 138 24.95 30.13 -6.77
CA ARG A 138 23.72 29.93 -5.98
C ARG A 138 22.54 30.69 -6.59
N LEU A 139 22.73 31.94 -7.01
CA LEU A 139 21.68 32.70 -7.68
C LEU A 139 21.22 32.06 -8.99
N ILE A 140 22.17 31.60 -9.83
CA ILE A 140 21.85 30.87 -11.07
C ILE A 140 21.07 29.60 -10.79
N SER A 141 21.52 28.82 -9.80
CA SER A 141 20.84 27.56 -9.39
C SER A 141 19.44 27.85 -8.91
N TYR A 142 19.24 28.84 -8.03
CA TYR A 142 17.94 29.25 -7.53
C TYR A 142 17.01 29.72 -8.66
N ARG A 143 17.50 30.55 -9.60
CA ARG A 143 16.70 30.95 -10.76
C ARG A 143 16.26 29.77 -11.61
N LYS A 144 17.14 28.82 -11.89
CA LYS A 144 16.81 27.58 -12.63
C LYS A 144 15.75 26.72 -11.89
N GLU A 145 15.82 26.68 -10.58
CA GLU A 145 14.84 25.99 -9.77
C GLU A 145 13.46 26.67 -9.84
N LEU A 146 13.42 28.01 -9.73
CA LEU A 146 12.20 28.77 -9.91
C LEU A 146 11.59 28.59 -11.29
N GLU A 147 12.39 28.66 -12.37
CA GLU A 147 11.91 28.43 -13.73
C GLU A 147 11.28 27.02 -13.91
N ARG A 148 11.89 25.97 -13.32
CA ARG A 148 11.32 24.62 -13.31
C ARG A 148 10.00 24.56 -12.52
N LYS A 149 9.97 25.19 -11.35
CA LYS A 149 8.77 25.29 -10.52
C LYS A 149 7.65 26.00 -11.27
N TRP A 150 7.93 27.14 -11.88
CA TRP A 150 6.94 27.90 -12.64
C TRP A 150 6.45 27.18 -13.89
N LYS A 151 7.32 26.45 -14.58
CA LYS A 151 6.89 25.60 -15.70
C LYS A 151 5.85 24.56 -15.27
N LYS A 152 6.09 23.90 -14.13
CA LYS A 152 5.12 22.95 -13.56
C LYS A 152 3.82 23.65 -13.12
N GLN A 153 3.93 24.80 -12.48
CA GLN A 153 2.78 25.58 -12.03
C GLN A 153 1.94 26.16 -13.18
N ARG A 154 2.55 26.54 -14.29
CA ARG A 154 1.82 26.96 -15.50
C ARG A 154 0.92 25.86 -16.04
N ALA A 155 1.39 24.62 -16.09
CA ALA A 155 0.55 23.49 -16.50
C ALA A 155 -0.67 23.30 -15.57
N ILE A 156 -0.50 23.53 -14.25
CA ILE A 156 -1.61 23.52 -13.31
C ILE A 156 -2.57 24.68 -13.58
N ILE A 157 -2.06 25.89 -13.78
CA ILE A 157 -2.88 27.08 -14.09
C ILE A 157 -3.72 26.83 -15.34
N ASP A 158 -3.09 26.33 -16.40
CA ASP A 158 -3.78 26.04 -17.66
C ASP A 158 -4.90 25.04 -17.47
N ARG A 159 -4.66 23.98 -16.70
CA ARG A 159 -5.72 23.00 -16.37
C ARG A 159 -6.86 23.59 -15.53
N MET A 160 -6.56 24.55 -14.66
CA MET A 160 -7.57 25.19 -13.79
C MET A 160 -8.47 26.20 -14.52
N LYS A 161 -8.10 26.68 -15.70
CA LYS A 161 -8.89 27.64 -16.49
C LYS A 161 -10.28 27.14 -16.87
N TYR A 162 -10.40 25.81 -17.06
CA TYR A 162 -11.61 25.17 -17.57
C TYR A 162 -12.51 24.59 -16.46
N VAL A 163 -12.24 24.92 -15.21
CA VAL A 163 -13.10 24.50 -14.09
C VAL A 163 -14.33 25.39 -14.02
N PRO A 164 -15.55 24.83 -14.17
CA PRO A 164 -16.77 25.63 -14.15
C PRO A 164 -16.99 26.34 -12.82
N VAL A 165 -17.78 27.40 -12.83
CA VAL A 165 -18.21 28.05 -11.59
C VAL A 165 -19.07 27.10 -10.74
N LEU A 166 -19.03 27.26 -9.42
CA LEU A 166 -19.87 26.47 -8.51
C LEU A 166 -21.37 26.77 -8.74
N PRO A 167 -22.23 25.78 -8.51
CA PRO A 167 -23.69 25.96 -8.60
C PRO A 167 -24.15 27.12 -7.71
N ARG A 168 -25.00 27.97 -8.23
CA ARG A 168 -25.50 29.18 -7.52
C ARG A 168 -26.23 28.83 -6.21
N ASP A 169 -26.94 27.72 -6.17
CA ASP A 169 -27.73 27.25 -5.02
C ASP A 169 -26.92 26.40 -4.02
N LEU A 170 -25.60 26.13 -4.29
CA LEU A 170 -24.75 25.30 -3.45
C LEU A 170 -24.71 25.77 -1.99
N LYS A 171 -24.61 27.07 -1.73
CA LYS A 171 -24.61 27.61 -0.37
C LYS A 171 -25.91 27.30 0.35
N GLY A 172 -27.06 27.40 -0.37
CA GLY A 172 -28.37 27.05 0.14
C GLY A 172 -28.50 25.54 0.43
N PHE A 173 -27.98 24.69 -0.46
CA PHE A 173 -27.95 23.25 -0.29
C PHE A 173 -27.13 22.87 0.95
N ILE A 174 -25.90 23.41 1.07
CA ILE A 174 -25.03 23.18 2.23
C ILE A 174 -25.76 23.49 3.54
N HIS A 175 -26.41 24.67 3.59
CA HIS A 175 -27.07 25.09 4.80
C HIS A 175 -28.28 24.21 5.17
N ARG A 176 -29.09 23.81 4.18
CA ARG A 176 -30.33 23.09 4.43
C ARG A 176 -30.20 21.57 4.50
N GLU A 177 -29.26 21.00 3.78
CA GLU A 177 -29.21 19.55 3.54
C GLU A 177 -27.92 18.88 4.09
N VAL A 178 -26.84 19.64 4.24
CA VAL A 178 -25.56 19.11 4.69
C VAL A 178 -25.30 19.40 6.17
N MET A 179 -25.45 20.67 6.55
CA MET A 179 -25.11 21.08 7.92
C MET A 179 -26.11 20.54 8.94
N PRO A 180 -25.65 20.04 10.11
CA PRO A 180 -26.50 19.65 11.22
C PRO A 180 -27.48 20.78 11.59
N GLN A 181 -28.71 20.43 11.93
CA GLN A 181 -29.72 21.42 12.30
C GLN A 181 -30.08 21.32 13.79
N TYR A 182 -30.23 22.44 14.43
CA TYR A 182 -30.48 22.55 15.86
C TYR A 182 -31.73 23.27 16.17
N ILE A 183 -32.35 22.93 17.33
CA ILE A 183 -33.28 23.79 18.02
C ILE A 183 -32.63 24.20 19.33
N PHE A 184 -32.34 25.48 19.47
CA PHE A 184 -31.84 26.08 20.72
C PHE A 184 -33.01 26.49 21.57
N TYR A 185 -33.06 26.05 22.83
CA TYR A 185 -34.16 26.30 23.74
C TYR A 185 -33.70 26.62 25.15
N ASP A 186 -34.55 27.37 25.89
CA ASP A 186 -34.35 27.61 27.33
C ASP A 186 -35.04 26.53 28.15
N TYR A 187 -34.40 26.06 29.18
CA TYR A 187 -34.97 25.05 30.07
C TYR A 187 -36.17 25.62 30.83
N GLN A 188 -37.34 25.04 30.63
CA GLN A 188 -38.55 25.40 31.35
C GLN A 188 -39.25 24.13 31.86
N ARG A 189 -39.69 24.16 33.16
CA ARG A 189 -40.32 22.98 33.80
C ARG A 189 -41.80 22.76 33.41
N LYS A 190 -42.55 23.78 33.05
CA LYS A 190 -44.03 23.72 33.01
C LYS A 190 -44.70 24.32 31.80
N ALA A 191 -44.03 24.88 30.84
CA ALA A 191 -44.64 25.50 29.64
C ALA A 191 -43.84 25.20 28.37
N PRO A 192 -44.51 25.27 27.16
CA PRO A 192 -43.77 25.25 25.91
C PRO A 192 -42.76 26.38 25.86
N GLY A 193 -41.48 26.04 25.82
CA GLY A 193 -40.42 27.03 25.81
C GLY A 193 -40.26 27.72 24.45
N HIS A 194 -39.81 28.96 24.46
CA HIS A 194 -39.34 29.65 23.26
C HIS A 194 -38.04 29.02 22.81
N ALA A 195 -37.99 28.67 21.54
CA ALA A 195 -36.86 28.00 20.94
C ALA A 195 -36.62 28.55 19.53
N TYR A 196 -35.37 28.53 19.10
CA TYR A 196 -34.95 28.96 17.77
C TYR A 196 -34.51 27.75 16.93
N CYS A 197 -35.09 27.62 15.74
CA CYS A 197 -34.73 26.55 14.80
C CYS A 197 -33.73 27.06 13.74
N THR A 198 -32.55 26.47 13.67
CA THR A 198 -31.50 26.84 12.69
C THR A 198 -31.90 26.47 11.25
N ALA A 199 -32.77 25.45 11.04
CA ALA A 199 -33.17 25.01 9.71
C ALA A 199 -34.11 26.01 9.03
N CYS A 200 -35.16 26.47 9.70
CA CYS A 200 -36.08 27.46 9.17
C CYS A 200 -35.77 28.88 9.58
N ARG A 201 -34.84 29.09 10.51
CA ARG A 201 -34.42 30.41 11.03
C ARG A 201 -35.54 31.21 11.67
N HIS A 202 -36.44 30.50 12.37
CA HIS A 202 -37.57 31.12 13.06
C HIS A 202 -37.65 30.63 14.51
N GLU A 203 -38.26 31.45 15.32
CA GLU A 203 -38.70 31.03 16.63
C GLU A 203 -39.81 29.98 16.51
N VAL A 204 -39.77 29.01 17.39
CA VAL A 204 -40.74 27.91 17.46
C VAL A 204 -41.09 27.63 18.93
N ARG A 205 -42.27 27.12 19.18
CA ARG A 205 -42.66 26.60 20.49
C ARG A 205 -42.48 25.10 20.52
N ILE A 206 -41.78 24.61 21.52
CA ILE A 206 -41.52 23.18 21.70
C ILE A 206 -42.05 22.72 23.05
N ALA A 207 -42.60 21.52 23.11
CA ALA A 207 -42.81 20.82 24.37
C ALA A 207 -41.43 20.51 25.04
N ALA A 208 -41.44 20.01 26.28
CA ALA A 208 -40.25 19.67 27.01
C ALA A 208 -39.31 18.79 26.16
N ALA A 209 -38.13 19.30 25.87
CA ALA A 209 -37.10 18.58 25.09
C ALA A 209 -35.92 18.22 25.99
N LYS A 210 -35.29 17.12 25.65
CA LYS A 210 -34.06 16.65 26.34
C LYS A 210 -32.81 17.10 25.58
N HIS A 211 -31.84 17.65 26.29
CA HIS A 211 -30.59 18.10 25.68
C HIS A 211 -29.88 16.95 24.90
N ASN A 212 -29.38 17.24 23.70
CA ASN A 212 -28.73 16.30 22.79
C ASN A 212 -29.64 15.18 22.23
N THR A 213 -30.96 15.28 22.33
CA THR A 213 -31.86 14.35 21.67
C THR A 213 -32.24 14.84 20.27
N SER A 214 -32.57 13.92 19.38
CA SER A 214 -33.05 14.20 18.06
C SER A 214 -34.56 14.32 18.04
N GLY A 215 -35.11 15.18 17.18
CA GLY A 215 -36.54 15.34 16.95
C GLY A 215 -36.83 16.08 15.66
N LEU A 216 -38.07 16.50 15.48
CA LEU A 216 -38.49 17.26 14.30
C LEU A 216 -38.87 18.70 14.73
N CYS A 217 -38.51 19.68 13.91
CA CYS A 217 -38.98 21.04 14.12
C CYS A 217 -40.51 21.09 13.93
N PRO A 218 -41.30 21.67 14.88
CA PRO A 218 -42.73 21.71 14.76
C PRO A 218 -43.20 22.53 13.55
N ARG A 219 -42.41 23.53 13.11
CA ARG A 219 -42.74 24.40 11.95
C ARG A 219 -42.31 23.78 10.62
N CYS A 220 -41.00 23.51 10.44
CA CYS A 220 -40.47 23.10 9.13
C CYS A 220 -40.34 21.58 8.97
N LYS A 221 -40.65 20.78 9.99
CA LYS A 221 -40.59 19.31 9.99
C LYS A 221 -39.21 18.72 9.70
N LYS A 222 -38.17 19.55 9.65
CA LYS A 222 -36.80 19.09 9.50
C LYS A 222 -36.32 18.36 10.76
N LYS A 223 -35.48 17.32 10.57
CA LYS A 223 -34.81 16.65 11.66
C LYS A 223 -33.80 17.61 12.31
N VAL A 224 -33.84 17.73 13.62
CA VAL A 224 -33.02 18.64 14.41
C VAL A 224 -32.49 17.95 15.65
N THR A 225 -31.41 18.50 16.23
CA THR A 225 -30.95 18.13 17.57
C THR A 225 -31.30 19.24 18.54
N PHE A 226 -31.94 18.91 19.65
CA PHE A 226 -32.31 19.86 20.69
C PHE A 226 -31.08 20.22 21.54
N LYS A 227 -30.80 21.53 21.67
CA LYS A 227 -29.68 22.07 22.43
C LYS A 227 -30.18 23.08 23.46
N CYS A 228 -30.12 22.72 24.73
CA CYS A 228 -30.42 23.66 25.80
C CYS A 228 -29.35 24.76 25.86
N ARG A 229 -29.74 26.05 25.84
CA ARG A 229 -28.82 27.19 25.81
C ARG A 229 -27.86 27.20 26.98
N GLY A 230 -28.37 26.90 28.20
CA GLY A 230 -27.51 26.80 29.37
C GLY A 230 -26.53 25.62 29.45
N ARG A 231 -26.62 24.66 28.51
CA ARG A 231 -25.78 23.43 28.51
C ARG A 231 -25.03 23.22 27.20
N ARG A 232 -25.24 24.03 26.18
CA ARG A 232 -24.74 23.72 24.84
C ARG A 232 -23.23 23.88 24.66
N GLY A 233 -22.57 24.75 25.43
CA GLY A 233 -21.19 25.13 25.20
C GLY A 233 -20.98 25.74 23.80
N ARG A 234 -19.73 25.71 23.30
CA ARG A 234 -19.42 26.06 21.91
C ARG A 234 -19.68 24.86 21.00
N ILE A 235 -20.37 25.08 19.90
CA ILE A 235 -20.66 24.04 18.89
C ILE A 235 -19.81 24.31 17.66
N PHE A 236 -19.15 23.28 17.16
CA PHE A 236 -18.34 23.33 15.96
C PHE A 236 -18.81 22.24 14.98
N ASP A 237 -19.32 22.66 13.84
CA ASP A 237 -19.73 21.76 12.75
C ASP A 237 -18.70 21.81 11.65
N ARG A 238 -18.27 20.66 11.18
CA ARG A 238 -17.35 20.50 10.06
C ARG A 238 -17.91 19.47 9.10
N GLU A 239 -18.16 19.89 7.87
CA GLU A 239 -18.71 19.02 6.84
C GLU A 239 -17.90 19.12 5.54
N THR A 240 -18.05 18.11 4.71
CA THR A 240 -17.42 18.09 3.38
C THR A 240 -18.52 17.89 2.34
N VAL A 241 -18.49 18.70 1.29
CA VAL A 241 -19.38 18.58 0.13
C VAL A 241 -18.55 18.30 -1.11
N GLN A 242 -19.03 17.37 -1.91
CA GLN A 242 -18.45 17.01 -3.19
C GLN A 242 -19.34 17.56 -4.31
N VAL A 243 -18.77 18.29 -5.26
CA VAL A 243 -19.47 18.83 -6.43
C VAL A 243 -18.81 18.29 -7.69
N LEU A 244 -19.54 17.47 -8.45
CA LEU A 244 -19.08 16.92 -9.72
C LEU A 244 -19.58 17.82 -10.86
N GLN A 245 -18.69 18.19 -11.78
CA GLN A 245 -18.99 19.06 -12.93
C GLN A 245 -18.27 18.54 -14.19
N LYS A 246 -18.76 18.90 -15.37
CA LYS A 246 -18.03 18.65 -16.64
C LYS A 246 -16.73 19.45 -16.65
N ALA A 247 -15.65 18.83 -17.13
CA ALA A 247 -14.38 19.48 -17.42
C ALA A 247 -14.16 19.52 -18.94
N GLU A 248 -13.01 20.07 -19.36
CA GLU A 248 -12.65 20.13 -20.77
C GLU A 248 -12.53 18.72 -21.39
N GLY A 249 -13.00 18.57 -22.61
CA GLY A 249 -12.99 17.27 -23.33
C GLY A 249 -13.80 16.22 -22.58
N ASN A 250 -14.59 15.51 -22.75
CA ASN A 250 -15.38 14.47 -22.06
C ASN A 250 -14.95 14.06 -20.63
N GLY A 251 -14.14 14.91 -19.96
CA GLY A 251 -13.68 14.69 -18.59
C GLY A 251 -14.63 15.28 -17.54
N LEU A 252 -14.39 14.91 -16.29
CA LEU A 252 -15.10 15.43 -15.13
C LEU A 252 -14.13 16.05 -14.13
N VAL A 253 -14.60 17.04 -13.39
CA VAL A 253 -13.90 17.60 -12.24
C VAL A 253 -14.75 17.44 -10.99
N LEU A 254 -14.19 16.77 -9.98
CA LEU A 254 -14.77 16.66 -8.65
C LEU A 254 -14.13 17.71 -7.76
N ARG A 255 -14.95 18.61 -7.21
CA ARG A 255 -14.52 19.68 -6.33
C ARG A 255 -14.88 19.35 -4.89
N ILE A 256 -13.91 19.45 -4.01
CA ILE A 256 -14.06 19.12 -2.59
C ILE A 256 -14.14 20.41 -1.80
N ILE A 257 -15.30 20.65 -1.25
CA ILE A 257 -15.66 21.87 -0.52
C ILE A 257 -15.69 21.53 0.98
N LYS A 258 -14.88 22.22 1.76
CA LYS A 258 -14.93 22.13 3.22
C LYS A 258 -15.83 23.24 3.75
N VAL A 259 -16.62 22.90 4.74
CA VAL A 259 -17.53 23.80 5.41
C VAL A 259 -17.27 23.77 6.90
N TYR A 260 -17.15 24.94 7.45
CA TYR A 260 -17.02 25.13 8.90
C TYR A 260 -18.10 26.08 9.38
N ARG A 261 -18.72 25.74 10.50
CA ARG A 261 -19.69 26.59 11.19
C ARG A 261 -19.50 26.48 12.69
N SER A 262 -19.57 27.61 13.39
CA SER A 262 -19.53 27.60 14.84
C SER A 262 -20.63 28.45 15.46
N PHE A 263 -21.06 28.02 16.65
CA PHE A 263 -21.96 28.76 17.54
C PHE A 263 -21.23 28.93 18.88
N ALA A 264 -21.15 30.18 19.34
CA ALA A 264 -20.71 30.51 20.69
C ALA A 264 -21.93 30.71 21.60
N ASP A 265 -22.25 31.96 21.89
CA ASP A 265 -23.33 32.32 22.84
C ASP A 265 -24.63 32.71 22.14
N SER A 266 -24.69 32.63 20.80
CA SER A 266 -25.84 32.98 19.97
C SER A 266 -26.44 31.76 19.28
N ASP A 267 -27.73 31.82 18.97
CA ASP A 267 -28.47 30.84 18.15
C ASP A 267 -28.17 31.01 16.65
N ILE A 268 -27.53 32.13 16.29
CA ILE A 268 -27.02 32.40 14.95
C ILE A 268 -25.52 32.05 14.93
N PRO A 269 -25.05 31.41 13.85
CA PRO A 269 -23.61 31.10 13.75
C PRO A 269 -22.76 32.36 13.85
N ASN A 270 -21.79 32.39 14.73
CA ASN A 270 -20.81 33.48 14.83
C ASN A 270 -19.71 33.36 13.75
N HIS A 271 -19.58 32.17 13.15
CA HIS A 271 -18.68 31.94 12.05
C HIS A 271 -19.26 30.91 11.07
N PHE A 272 -19.19 31.19 9.80
CA PHE A 272 -19.61 30.28 8.72
C PHE A 272 -18.70 30.50 7.51
N GLU A 273 -17.92 29.50 7.20
CA GLU A 273 -16.91 29.53 6.14
C GLU A 273 -17.06 28.34 5.18
N ILE A 274 -16.91 28.63 3.90
CA ILE A 274 -16.91 27.65 2.82
C ILE A 274 -15.67 27.90 1.99
N TRP A 275 -14.83 26.88 1.84
CA TRP A 275 -13.66 26.98 0.98
C TRP A 275 -13.45 25.71 0.17
N GLU A 276 -12.91 25.87 -1.02
CA GLU A 276 -12.53 24.76 -1.87
C GLU A 276 -11.16 24.23 -1.45
N ASN A 277 -11.11 22.96 -1.04
CA ASN A 277 -9.92 22.33 -0.49
C ASN A 277 -9.13 21.54 -1.54
N ALA A 278 -9.84 20.89 -2.47
CA ALA A 278 -9.20 20.05 -3.50
C ALA A 278 -10.06 19.96 -4.77
N ARG A 279 -9.39 19.55 -5.85
CA ARG A 279 -9.99 19.21 -7.15
C ARG A 279 -9.43 17.89 -7.65
N GLN A 280 -10.29 17.04 -8.17
CA GLN A 280 -9.89 15.80 -8.84
C GLN A 280 -10.41 15.83 -10.28
N PHE A 281 -9.50 15.78 -11.23
CA PHE A 281 -9.85 15.65 -12.65
C PHE A 281 -9.89 14.18 -13.02
N ILE A 282 -11.05 13.72 -13.47
CA ILE A 282 -11.32 12.36 -13.88
C ILE A 282 -11.39 12.35 -15.40
N THR A 283 -10.42 11.72 -16.03
CA THR A 283 -10.27 11.72 -17.49
C THR A 283 -10.17 10.30 -18.02
N LEU A 284 -10.65 10.09 -19.24
CA LEU A 284 -10.55 8.83 -19.95
C LEU A 284 -9.57 9.01 -21.11
N SER A 285 -8.55 8.14 -21.17
CA SER A 285 -7.61 8.13 -22.29
C SER A 285 -8.27 7.54 -23.56
N SER A 286 -7.66 7.74 -24.72
CA SER A 286 -8.09 7.11 -25.98
C SER A 286 -8.04 5.58 -25.91
N SER A 287 -7.23 5.00 -25.04
CA SER A 287 -7.17 3.56 -24.75
C SER A 287 -8.27 3.06 -23.77
N GLY A 288 -9.19 3.94 -23.34
CA GLY A 288 -10.26 3.58 -22.38
C GLY A 288 -9.80 3.49 -20.92
N GLN A 289 -8.58 3.93 -20.60
CA GLN A 289 -8.09 3.93 -19.23
C GLN A 289 -8.54 5.20 -18.50
N CYS A 290 -9.20 5.03 -17.33
CA CYS A 290 -9.55 6.12 -16.45
C CYS A 290 -8.36 6.54 -15.59
N SER A 291 -8.08 7.84 -15.57
CA SER A 291 -7.06 8.45 -14.70
C SER A 291 -7.68 9.53 -13.83
N VAL A 292 -7.12 9.70 -12.64
CA VAL A 292 -7.53 10.71 -11.66
C VAL A 292 -6.33 11.53 -11.24
N ASP A 293 -6.33 12.83 -11.59
CA ASP A 293 -5.32 13.78 -11.17
C ASP A 293 -5.87 14.67 -10.07
N ALA A 294 -5.28 14.61 -8.89
CA ALA A 294 -5.72 15.38 -7.73
C ALA A 294 -4.85 16.62 -7.50
N TYR A 295 -5.51 17.72 -7.18
CA TYR A 295 -4.90 18.98 -6.78
C TYR A 295 -5.54 19.46 -5.48
N TYR A 296 -4.72 20.04 -4.58
CA TYR A 296 -5.20 20.62 -3.34
C TYR A 296 -4.85 22.09 -3.25
N TYR A 297 -5.67 22.84 -2.54
CA TYR A 297 -5.43 24.23 -2.26
C TYR A 297 -4.37 24.37 -1.16
N HIS A 298 -3.35 25.17 -1.44
CA HIS A 298 -2.29 25.44 -0.49
C HIS A 298 -2.07 26.95 -0.38
N TYR A 299 -1.59 27.39 0.77
CA TYR A 299 -1.24 28.79 0.95
C TYR A 299 -0.20 29.20 -0.10
N LYS A 300 -0.46 30.34 -0.77
CA LYS A 300 0.40 30.88 -1.82
C LYS A 300 1.62 31.57 -1.18
N ALA A 301 2.79 30.99 -1.30
CA ALA A 301 4.04 31.68 -0.99
C ALA A 301 4.37 32.71 -2.09
N GLY A 302 5.17 33.71 -1.77
CA GLY A 302 5.49 34.82 -2.72
C GLY A 302 6.07 34.39 -4.08
N TYR A 303 6.68 33.19 -4.12
CA TYR A 303 7.27 32.60 -5.34
C TYR A 303 6.35 31.67 -6.11
N ASP A 304 5.11 31.47 -5.65
CA ASP A 304 4.14 30.58 -6.27
C ASP A 304 3.24 31.36 -7.24
N LEU A 305 3.04 30.82 -8.45
CA LEU A 305 2.16 31.37 -9.46
C LEU A 305 0.69 30.99 -9.24
N THR A 306 0.44 29.89 -8.51
CA THR A 306 -0.90 29.36 -8.22
C THR A 306 -0.96 28.79 -6.81
N PRO A 307 -2.09 28.91 -6.12
CA PRO A 307 -2.30 28.24 -4.83
C PRO A 307 -2.56 26.73 -4.97
N TRP A 308 -2.74 26.22 -6.19
CA TRP A 308 -3.00 24.81 -6.43
C TRP A 308 -1.71 24.01 -6.54
N CYS A 309 -1.62 22.94 -5.78
CA CYS A 309 -0.49 22.01 -5.78
C CYS A 309 -0.95 20.64 -6.26
N ASN A 310 -0.08 19.90 -6.94
CA ASN A 310 -0.35 18.51 -7.27
C ASN A 310 -0.53 17.68 -5.99
N GLY A 311 -1.63 16.95 -5.88
CA GLY A 311 -2.01 16.16 -4.71
C GLY A 311 -1.16 14.91 -4.49
N TYR A 312 -0.30 14.56 -5.44
CA TYR A 312 0.66 13.49 -5.26
C TYR A 312 1.88 14.03 -4.50
N ARG A 313 1.87 13.94 -3.18
CA ARG A 313 3.11 13.86 -2.41
C ARG A 313 3.52 12.40 -2.36
N PRO A 314 4.71 12.02 -2.78
CA PRO A 314 5.32 10.79 -2.31
C PRO A 314 5.56 10.99 -0.81
N VAL A 315 4.64 10.54 0.00
CA VAL A 315 4.82 10.52 1.45
C VAL A 315 5.81 9.41 1.72
N PHE A 316 7.03 9.79 2.05
CA PHE A 316 8.04 8.94 2.70
C PHE A 316 7.60 8.63 4.13
N ASP A 317 6.38 8.14 4.34
CA ASP A 317 5.99 7.69 5.66
C ASP A 317 4.95 6.58 5.59
N ARG A 318 5.01 5.70 6.58
CA ARG A 318 4.19 4.49 6.76
C ARG A 318 2.68 4.70 6.75
N TRP A 319 2.22 5.92 6.66
CA TRP A 319 0.84 6.34 6.50
C TRP A 319 0.64 6.78 5.04
N LYS A 320 0.41 5.81 4.16
CA LYS A 320 -0.18 6.09 2.84
C LYS A 320 -1.62 6.59 3.07
N TYR A 321 -1.76 7.82 3.50
CA TYR A 321 -3.00 8.52 3.28
C TYR A 321 -3.12 8.71 1.78
N ASN A 322 -3.87 7.81 1.15
CA ASN A 322 -4.43 8.09 -0.15
C ASN A 322 -5.23 9.38 0.04
N PHE A 323 -4.76 10.49 -0.49
CA PHE A 323 -5.45 11.78 -0.46
C PHE A 323 -6.88 11.66 -1.03
N THR A 324 -7.14 10.60 -1.80
CA THR A 324 -8.45 10.20 -2.30
C THR A 324 -9.34 9.50 -1.25
N ALA A 325 -8.78 8.86 -0.23
CA ALA A 325 -9.56 8.13 0.77
C ALA A 325 -10.19 9.04 1.84
N ASP A 326 -9.58 10.19 2.13
CA ASP A 326 -10.09 11.18 3.10
C ASP A 326 -11.15 12.14 2.52
N MET A 327 -11.61 11.92 1.29
CA MET A 327 -12.58 12.77 0.63
C MET A 327 -14.00 12.23 0.71
N SER A 328 -14.37 11.62 1.83
CA SER A 328 -15.76 11.34 2.14
C SER A 328 -16.52 12.66 2.34
N GLY A 329 -17.75 12.71 1.88
CA GLY A 329 -18.58 13.91 2.04
C GLY A 329 -19.90 13.77 1.29
N VAL A 330 -20.81 14.69 1.55
CA VAL A 330 -22.10 14.70 0.88
C VAL A 330 -21.96 15.12 -0.58
N LEU A 331 -22.38 14.25 -1.50
CA LEU A 331 -22.38 14.60 -2.92
C LEU A 331 -23.54 15.54 -3.25
N TYR A 332 -23.24 16.64 -3.91
CA TYR A 332 -24.24 17.55 -4.47
C TYR A 332 -24.89 16.89 -5.69
N GLN A 333 -26.14 16.44 -5.53
CA GLN A 333 -26.80 15.59 -6.53
C GLN A 333 -27.56 16.37 -7.61
N ARG A 334 -27.92 17.64 -7.38
CA ARG A 334 -28.83 18.41 -8.23
C ARG A 334 -28.37 18.64 -9.66
N ASN A 335 -27.06 18.56 -9.92
CA ASN A 335 -26.47 18.71 -11.25
C ASN A 335 -25.95 17.40 -11.85
N LEU A 336 -26.10 16.26 -11.18
CA LEU A 336 -25.46 14.99 -11.59
C LEU A 336 -25.98 14.50 -12.95
N SER A 337 -27.30 14.53 -13.17
CA SER A 337 -27.90 14.10 -14.43
C SER A 337 -27.30 14.86 -15.62
N ASP A 338 -27.25 16.21 -15.54
CA ASP A 338 -26.72 17.05 -16.61
C ASP A 338 -25.18 16.90 -16.74
N THR A 339 -24.51 16.70 -15.61
CA THR A 339 -23.05 16.53 -15.60
C THR A 339 -22.63 15.22 -16.25
N LEU A 340 -23.37 14.13 -16.00
CA LEU A 340 -23.03 12.81 -16.53
C LEU A 340 -23.56 12.56 -17.94
N LYS A 341 -24.58 13.30 -18.37
CA LYS A 341 -25.15 13.20 -19.72
C LYS A 341 -24.05 13.37 -20.77
N ASP A 342 -24.08 12.53 -21.79
CA ASP A 342 -23.13 12.52 -22.90
C ASP A 342 -21.66 12.26 -22.50
N THR A 343 -21.47 11.61 -21.36
CA THR A 343 -20.17 11.15 -20.89
C THR A 343 -20.12 9.62 -20.81
N PRO A 344 -18.94 9.01 -20.75
CA PRO A 344 -18.80 7.55 -20.54
C PRO A 344 -19.46 7.04 -19.26
N TRP A 345 -19.79 7.92 -18.32
CA TRP A 345 -20.40 7.61 -17.02
C TRP A 345 -21.91 7.86 -16.95
N ALA A 346 -22.56 8.16 -18.09
CA ALA A 346 -23.98 8.51 -18.12
C ALA A 346 -24.90 7.48 -17.45
N TYR A 347 -24.58 6.21 -17.57
CA TYR A 347 -25.37 5.11 -17.00
C TYR A 347 -24.81 4.56 -15.69
N SER A 348 -23.85 5.21 -15.06
CA SER A 348 -23.13 4.70 -13.87
C SER A 348 -24.02 4.51 -12.62
N GLN A 349 -25.22 5.11 -12.58
CA GLN A 349 -26.10 5.11 -11.41
C GLN A 349 -25.46 5.75 -10.16
N LEU A 350 -24.54 6.71 -10.36
CA LEU A 350 -23.84 7.38 -9.28
C LEU A 350 -24.80 8.03 -8.28
N GLU A 351 -25.88 8.66 -8.74
CA GLU A 351 -26.87 9.29 -7.87
C GLU A 351 -27.49 8.29 -6.90
N ALA A 352 -27.97 7.16 -7.43
CA ALA A 352 -28.61 6.11 -6.62
C ALA A 352 -27.62 5.46 -5.63
N PHE A 353 -26.35 5.33 -6.02
CA PHE A 353 -25.34 4.69 -5.17
C PHE A 353 -24.75 5.64 -4.13
N SER A 354 -24.64 6.94 -4.43
CA SER A 354 -24.06 7.93 -3.50
C SER A 354 -24.87 8.18 -2.23
N GLY A 355 -26.16 7.84 -2.25
CA GLY A 355 -27.05 7.96 -1.09
C GLY A 355 -26.90 6.86 -0.03
N ILE A 356 -26.08 5.85 -0.25
CA ILE A 356 -25.92 4.74 0.69
C ILE A 356 -24.78 4.98 1.67
N ALA A 357 -24.90 4.41 2.88
CA ALA A 357 -23.93 4.61 3.97
C ALA A 357 -22.49 4.12 3.67
N SER A 358 -22.34 3.15 2.77
CA SER A 358 -21.03 2.59 2.39
C SER A 358 -20.35 3.32 1.22
N PHE A 359 -20.94 4.42 0.73
CA PHE A 359 -20.33 5.20 -0.34
C PHE A 359 -19.11 6.00 0.17
N SER A 360 -17.97 5.78 -0.47
CA SER A 360 -16.72 6.47 -0.12
C SER A 360 -15.93 6.87 -1.37
N GLY A 361 -16.23 8.02 -1.93
CA GLY A 361 -15.44 8.63 -2.99
C GLY A 361 -15.96 8.43 -4.40
N VAL A 362 -16.32 9.55 -5.02
CA VAL A 362 -16.85 9.65 -6.38
C VAL A 362 -15.84 9.18 -7.43
N ALA A 363 -14.60 9.65 -7.33
CA ALA A 363 -13.56 9.31 -8.31
C ALA A 363 -13.24 7.81 -8.34
N THR A 364 -13.20 7.16 -7.18
CA THR A 364 -13.01 5.71 -7.06
C THR A 364 -14.16 4.95 -7.71
N PHE A 365 -15.40 5.37 -7.44
CA PHE A 365 -16.59 4.79 -8.05
C PHE A 365 -16.56 4.91 -9.59
N LEU A 366 -16.33 6.10 -10.12
CA LEU A 366 -16.32 6.36 -11.56
C LEU A 366 -15.19 5.59 -12.27
N SER A 367 -14.03 5.48 -11.64
CA SER A 367 -12.91 4.68 -12.14
C SER A 367 -13.23 3.18 -12.15
N ALA A 368 -13.89 2.68 -11.11
CA ALA A 368 -14.31 1.28 -11.03
C ALA A 368 -15.41 0.96 -12.05
N TYR A 369 -16.34 1.89 -12.28
CA TYR A 369 -17.40 1.74 -13.29
C TYR A 369 -16.84 1.55 -14.70
N ILE A 370 -15.84 2.33 -15.11
CA ILE A 370 -15.19 2.16 -16.43
C ILE A 370 -14.59 0.76 -16.60
N LYS A 371 -13.97 0.24 -15.55
CA LYS A 371 -13.40 -1.11 -15.57
C LYS A 371 -14.47 -2.21 -15.58
N ARG A 372 -15.61 -1.96 -14.98
CA ARG A 372 -16.69 -2.95 -14.74
C ARG A 372 -18.08 -2.33 -14.92
N PRO A 373 -18.51 -2.01 -16.15
CA PRO A 373 -19.78 -1.33 -16.40
C PRO A 373 -21.02 -2.10 -15.90
N LYS A 374 -20.93 -3.42 -15.73
CA LYS A 374 -22.02 -4.26 -15.19
C LYS A 374 -22.42 -3.88 -13.75
N ILE A 375 -21.61 -3.09 -13.04
CA ILE A 375 -21.98 -2.47 -11.74
C ILE A 375 -23.33 -1.73 -11.85
N GLU A 376 -23.63 -1.10 -12.98
CA GLU A 376 -24.93 -0.45 -13.25
C GLU A 376 -26.11 -1.38 -12.93
N HIS A 377 -26.07 -2.61 -13.43
CA HIS A 377 -27.17 -3.57 -13.23
C HIS A 377 -27.30 -4.00 -11.77
N LEU A 378 -26.17 -4.15 -11.05
CA LEU A 378 -26.18 -4.47 -9.63
C LEU A 378 -26.80 -3.34 -8.80
N ILE A 379 -26.52 -2.07 -9.14
CA ILE A 379 -27.10 -0.90 -8.48
C ILE A 379 -28.62 -0.84 -8.75
N LYS A 380 -29.06 -1.04 -10.00
CA LYS A 380 -30.49 -1.11 -10.37
C LYS A 380 -31.22 -2.23 -9.63
N MET A 381 -30.55 -3.33 -9.31
CA MET A 381 -31.08 -4.40 -8.46
C MET A 381 -31.03 -4.08 -6.96
N LYS A 382 -30.46 -2.94 -6.54
CA LYS A 382 -30.26 -2.55 -5.13
C LYS A 382 -29.27 -3.45 -4.37
N LEU A 383 -28.37 -4.12 -5.06
CA LEU A 383 -27.34 -4.96 -4.45
C LEU A 383 -26.10 -4.12 -4.05
N TYR A 384 -26.34 -3.12 -3.21
CA TYR A 384 -25.34 -2.09 -2.89
C TYR A 384 -24.13 -2.62 -2.15
N ARG A 385 -24.28 -3.64 -1.31
CA ARG A 385 -23.14 -4.24 -0.60
C ARG A 385 -22.20 -4.99 -1.53
N LEU A 386 -22.72 -5.66 -2.58
CA LEU A 386 -21.90 -6.22 -3.64
C LEU A 386 -21.09 -5.14 -4.35
N VAL A 387 -21.77 -4.06 -4.74
CA VAL A 387 -21.12 -2.92 -5.43
C VAL A 387 -20.03 -2.31 -4.55
N SER A 388 -20.31 -2.08 -3.27
CA SER A 388 -19.31 -1.56 -2.32
C SER A 388 -18.10 -2.50 -2.21
N GLY A 389 -18.32 -3.81 -2.12
CA GLY A 389 -17.24 -4.80 -2.11
C GLY A 389 -16.40 -4.76 -3.39
N ILE A 390 -17.04 -4.70 -4.57
CA ILE A 390 -16.34 -4.62 -5.87
C ILE A 390 -15.46 -3.37 -5.98
N ILE A 391 -15.92 -2.24 -5.45
CA ILE A 391 -15.25 -0.93 -5.59
C ILE A 391 -14.18 -0.73 -4.53
N TYR A 392 -14.50 -1.01 -3.26
CA TYR A 392 -13.66 -0.65 -2.11
C TYR A 392 -12.90 -1.83 -1.49
N GLY A 393 -13.19 -3.06 -1.94
CA GLY A 393 -12.60 -4.27 -1.39
C GLY A 393 -13.32 -4.79 -0.14
N GLY A 394 -12.64 -5.63 0.66
CA GLY A 394 -13.24 -6.26 1.84
C GLY A 394 -13.89 -7.61 1.54
N TYR A 395 -13.33 -8.39 0.61
CA TYR A 395 -13.77 -9.72 0.21
C TYR A 395 -12.56 -10.66 0.03
N SER A 396 -12.80 -11.96 0.09
CA SER A 396 -11.78 -12.96 -0.27
C SER A 396 -11.59 -13.00 -1.79
N TYR A 397 -10.38 -13.34 -2.25
CA TYR A 397 -10.09 -13.45 -3.68
C TYR A 397 -10.97 -14.49 -4.37
N SER A 398 -11.21 -15.63 -3.73
CA SER A 398 -12.09 -16.71 -4.21
C SER A 398 -13.55 -16.24 -4.35
N ALA A 399 -14.04 -15.41 -3.43
CA ALA A 399 -15.40 -14.90 -3.47
C ALA A 399 -15.66 -13.98 -4.66
N LEU A 400 -14.66 -13.22 -5.12
CA LEU A 400 -14.82 -12.34 -6.29
C LEU A 400 -15.12 -13.14 -7.57
N GLN A 401 -14.64 -14.37 -7.69
CA GLN A 401 -14.93 -15.27 -8.80
C GLN A 401 -16.42 -15.67 -8.86
N ALA A 402 -17.17 -15.42 -7.77
CA ALA A 402 -18.62 -15.63 -7.78
C ALA A 402 -19.36 -14.65 -8.72
N ILE A 403 -18.73 -13.56 -9.19
CA ILE A 403 -19.33 -12.57 -10.07
C ILE A 403 -18.71 -12.68 -11.46
N ASN A 404 -19.53 -13.04 -12.45
CA ASN A 404 -19.09 -13.07 -13.83
C ASN A 404 -19.34 -11.70 -14.51
N PHE A 405 -18.33 -10.84 -14.53
CA PHE A 405 -18.45 -9.52 -15.14
C PHE A 405 -18.65 -9.54 -16.69
N ASN A 406 -18.45 -10.69 -17.34
CA ASN A 406 -18.69 -10.86 -18.78
C ASN A 406 -20.11 -11.38 -19.08
N GLY A 407 -20.90 -11.71 -18.02
CA GLY A 407 -22.26 -12.22 -18.20
C GLY A 407 -23.16 -11.24 -18.97
N GLU A 408 -23.98 -11.73 -19.88
CA GLU A 408 -24.88 -10.93 -20.71
C GLU A 408 -26.12 -10.44 -19.94
N ASN A 409 -26.53 -11.16 -18.92
CA ASN A 409 -27.68 -10.86 -18.11
C ASN A 409 -27.41 -11.13 -16.61
N MET A 410 -28.33 -10.70 -15.75
CA MET A 410 -28.15 -10.80 -14.30
C MET A 410 -28.00 -12.23 -13.78
N ARG A 411 -28.66 -13.22 -14.44
CA ARG A 411 -28.49 -14.64 -14.10
C ARG A 411 -27.03 -15.07 -14.34
N ALA A 412 -26.50 -14.71 -15.51
CA ALA A 412 -25.12 -15.04 -15.87
C ALA A 412 -24.10 -14.27 -15.01
N ILE A 413 -24.36 -13.01 -14.66
CA ILE A 413 -23.49 -12.18 -13.80
C ILE A 413 -23.42 -12.76 -12.39
N LEU A 414 -24.58 -13.07 -11.77
CA LEU A 414 -24.65 -13.53 -10.39
C LEU A 414 -24.48 -15.05 -10.25
N GLY A 415 -24.66 -15.82 -11.33
CA GLY A 415 -24.70 -17.28 -11.29
C GLY A 415 -25.83 -17.84 -10.44
N ILE A 416 -26.95 -17.11 -10.35
CA ILE A 416 -28.13 -17.44 -9.54
C ILE A 416 -29.39 -17.28 -10.39
N ASP A 417 -30.33 -18.20 -10.28
CA ASP A 417 -31.57 -18.19 -11.03
C ASP A 417 -32.55 -17.09 -10.59
N ARG A 418 -33.35 -16.58 -11.53
CA ARG A 418 -34.30 -15.47 -11.31
C ARG A 418 -35.23 -15.61 -10.11
N PRO A 419 -35.76 -16.81 -9.75
CA PRO A 419 -36.63 -16.96 -8.58
C PRO A 419 -36.00 -16.50 -7.26
N TYR A 420 -34.66 -16.48 -7.16
CA TYR A 420 -33.93 -16.02 -5.96
C TYR A 420 -33.63 -14.51 -5.95
N PHE A 421 -33.94 -13.75 -7.01
CA PHE A 421 -33.66 -12.31 -7.05
C PHE A 421 -34.39 -11.51 -5.97
N PRO A 422 -35.66 -11.81 -5.61
CA PRO A 422 -36.29 -11.15 -4.47
C PRO A 422 -35.53 -11.35 -3.16
N LEU A 423 -35.05 -12.57 -2.90
CA LEU A 423 -34.24 -12.89 -1.73
C LEU A 423 -32.91 -12.09 -1.73
N LEU A 424 -32.22 -12.01 -2.88
CA LEU A 424 -30.98 -11.21 -2.98
C LEU A 424 -31.20 -9.74 -2.69
N ARG A 425 -32.32 -9.15 -3.14
CA ARG A 425 -32.68 -7.76 -2.83
C ARG A 425 -32.95 -7.54 -1.36
N GLU A 426 -33.64 -8.49 -0.72
CA GLU A 426 -33.95 -8.45 0.71
C GLU A 426 -32.68 -8.55 1.54
N LEU A 427 -31.81 -9.51 1.24
CA LEU A 427 -30.56 -9.75 1.97
C LEU A 427 -29.49 -8.70 1.69
N ASN A 428 -29.47 -8.11 0.49
CA ASN A 428 -28.41 -7.23 0.00
C ASN A 428 -27.02 -7.80 0.37
N PRO A 429 -26.64 -8.98 -0.13
CA PRO A 429 -25.49 -9.75 0.34
C PRO A 429 -24.15 -9.05 0.03
N SER A 430 -23.12 -9.33 0.83
CA SER A 430 -21.73 -9.05 0.45
C SER A 430 -21.25 -10.04 -0.63
N ILE A 431 -20.05 -9.85 -1.18
CA ILE A 431 -19.46 -10.76 -2.17
C ILE A 431 -19.27 -12.16 -1.57
N ASP A 432 -18.75 -12.25 -0.34
CA ASP A 432 -18.59 -13.55 0.35
C ASP A 432 -19.93 -14.22 0.62
N GLN A 433 -20.97 -13.45 0.99
CA GLN A 433 -22.31 -13.97 1.17
C GLN A 433 -22.95 -14.42 -0.14
N LEU A 434 -22.70 -13.73 -1.25
CA LEU A 434 -23.14 -14.19 -2.58
C LEU A 434 -22.46 -15.50 -2.95
N HIS A 435 -21.16 -15.63 -2.66
CA HIS A 435 -20.42 -16.87 -2.87
C HIS A 435 -21.03 -18.01 -2.06
N LEU A 436 -21.30 -17.80 -0.78
CA LEU A 436 -21.99 -18.76 0.09
C LEU A 436 -23.35 -19.17 -0.50
N ILE A 437 -24.20 -18.21 -0.87
CA ILE A 437 -25.52 -18.50 -1.47
C ILE A 437 -25.36 -19.37 -2.73
N ARG A 438 -24.40 -19.09 -3.59
CA ARG A 438 -24.14 -19.89 -4.80
C ARG A 438 -23.75 -21.34 -4.45
N GLN A 439 -22.84 -21.51 -3.50
CA GLN A 439 -22.42 -22.85 -3.06
C GLN A 439 -23.59 -23.64 -2.46
N LEU A 440 -24.40 -22.98 -1.63
CA LEU A 440 -25.59 -23.59 -1.03
C LEU A 440 -26.63 -24.02 -2.10
N LEU A 441 -26.83 -23.21 -3.16
CA LEU A 441 -27.75 -23.52 -4.24
C LEU A 441 -27.22 -24.63 -5.19
N GLN A 442 -25.93 -24.90 -5.15
CA GLN A 442 -25.27 -25.97 -5.90
C GLN A 442 -25.13 -27.28 -5.09
N ALA A 443 -25.47 -27.25 -3.80
CA ALA A 443 -25.43 -28.44 -2.97
C ALA A 443 -26.54 -29.43 -3.34
N ASP A 444 -26.32 -30.71 -3.07
CA ASP A 444 -27.28 -31.79 -3.35
C ASP A 444 -28.60 -31.58 -2.61
N HIS A 445 -28.53 -31.09 -1.38
CA HIS A 445 -29.67 -30.70 -0.56
C HIS A 445 -29.85 -29.21 -0.54
N LYS A 446 -30.48 -28.65 -1.60
CA LYS A 446 -30.70 -27.20 -1.74
C LYS A 446 -31.53 -26.65 -0.57
N PRO A 447 -31.03 -25.58 0.08
CA PRO A 447 -31.78 -24.95 1.17
C PRO A 447 -33.00 -24.17 0.67
N SER A 448 -34.01 -24.06 1.54
CA SER A 448 -35.08 -23.08 1.36
C SER A 448 -34.60 -21.63 1.56
N THR A 449 -35.42 -20.66 1.16
CA THR A 449 -35.12 -19.24 1.36
C THR A 449 -34.89 -18.90 2.83
N GLU A 450 -35.67 -19.49 3.74
CA GLU A 450 -35.52 -19.26 5.18
C GLU A 450 -34.21 -19.87 5.73
N GLN A 451 -33.81 -20.99 5.21
CA GLN A 451 -32.54 -21.61 5.56
C GLN A 451 -31.35 -20.82 5.04
N ILE A 452 -31.43 -20.24 3.83
CA ILE A 452 -30.41 -19.30 3.33
C ILE A 452 -30.31 -18.08 4.25
N LYS A 453 -31.46 -17.52 4.68
CA LYS A 453 -31.47 -16.41 5.64
C LYS A 453 -30.78 -16.79 6.95
N TRP A 454 -31.02 -17.98 7.44
CA TRP A 454 -30.35 -18.49 8.65
C TRP A 454 -28.82 -18.53 8.47
N PHE A 455 -28.29 -19.07 7.37
CA PHE A 455 -26.85 -19.08 7.08
C PHE A 455 -26.25 -17.66 7.08
N ILE A 456 -26.95 -16.72 6.46
CA ILE A 456 -26.50 -15.31 6.38
C ILE A 456 -26.55 -14.64 7.76
N ALA A 457 -27.64 -14.86 8.52
CA ALA A 457 -27.79 -14.31 9.88
C ALA A 457 -26.73 -14.89 10.85
N SER A 458 -26.39 -16.17 10.69
CA SER A 458 -25.37 -16.85 11.46
C SER A 458 -23.93 -16.46 11.08
N LYS A 459 -23.76 -15.53 10.12
CA LYS A 459 -22.47 -15.03 9.63
C LYS A 459 -21.46 -16.12 9.22
N ILE A 460 -21.97 -17.25 8.74
CA ILE A 460 -21.13 -18.32 8.19
C ILE A 460 -20.48 -17.77 6.91
N SER A 461 -19.15 -17.84 6.84
CA SER A 461 -18.37 -17.34 5.71
C SER A 461 -17.62 -18.43 4.93
N ASN A 462 -17.42 -19.62 5.54
CA ASN A 462 -16.80 -20.76 4.89
C ASN A 462 -17.81 -21.48 3.98
N ALA A 463 -17.94 -20.99 2.75
CA ALA A 463 -18.92 -21.45 1.79
C ALA A 463 -18.66 -22.90 1.32
N ASP A 464 -17.37 -23.24 1.15
CA ASP A 464 -16.96 -24.56 0.66
C ASP A 464 -17.22 -25.62 1.73
N ALA A 465 -16.88 -25.33 2.99
CA ALA A 465 -17.20 -26.20 4.11
C ALA A 465 -18.72 -26.44 4.24
N ALA A 466 -19.52 -25.37 4.16
CA ALA A 466 -20.97 -25.48 4.21
C ALA A 466 -21.54 -26.38 3.10
N LYS A 467 -21.04 -26.21 1.86
CA LYS A 467 -21.43 -27.04 0.72
C LYS A 467 -21.08 -28.51 0.92
N GLU A 468 -19.84 -28.80 1.36
CA GLU A 468 -19.37 -30.17 1.56
C GLU A 468 -20.13 -30.90 2.69
N LEU A 469 -20.46 -30.17 3.76
CA LEU A 469 -21.33 -30.72 4.81
C LEU A 469 -22.71 -31.10 4.27
N LEU A 470 -23.27 -30.30 3.38
CA LEU A 470 -24.58 -30.54 2.74
C LEU A 470 -24.56 -31.69 1.72
N ALA A 471 -23.40 -32.23 1.35
CA ALA A 471 -23.31 -33.48 0.59
C ALA A 471 -23.61 -34.72 1.48
N HIS A 472 -23.52 -34.58 2.80
CA HIS A 472 -23.74 -35.70 3.74
C HIS A 472 -25.04 -35.59 4.51
N MET A 473 -25.67 -34.41 4.59
CA MET A 473 -26.88 -34.22 5.40
C MET A 473 -27.75 -33.10 4.83
N SER A 474 -29.05 -33.13 5.17
CA SER A 474 -29.94 -32.00 4.84
C SER A 474 -29.63 -30.76 5.67
N VAL A 475 -29.99 -29.59 5.14
CA VAL A 475 -29.84 -28.31 5.84
C VAL A 475 -30.50 -28.31 7.21
N HIS A 476 -31.68 -28.92 7.34
CA HIS A 476 -32.37 -29.05 8.63
C HIS A 476 -31.58 -29.85 9.67
N LYS A 477 -30.94 -30.96 9.25
CA LYS A 477 -30.09 -31.76 10.15
C LYS A 477 -28.83 -30.96 10.54
N LEU A 478 -28.20 -30.29 9.60
CA LEU A 478 -27.03 -29.45 9.87
C LEU A 478 -27.38 -28.32 10.85
N GLN A 479 -28.48 -27.59 10.59
CA GLN A 479 -28.94 -26.52 11.46
C GLN A 479 -29.19 -27.00 12.88
N ARG A 480 -29.97 -28.07 13.03
CA ARG A 480 -30.30 -28.64 14.32
C ARG A 480 -29.05 -29.13 15.07
N TYR A 481 -28.13 -29.78 14.37
CA TYR A 481 -26.89 -30.27 14.98
C TYR A 481 -25.99 -29.10 15.43
N VAL A 482 -25.82 -28.08 14.59
CA VAL A 482 -25.05 -26.88 14.93
C VAL A 482 -25.67 -26.17 16.13
N GLU A 483 -27.01 -25.99 16.16
CA GLU A 483 -27.71 -25.37 17.28
C GLU A 483 -27.55 -26.18 18.59
N GLN A 484 -27.53 -27.50 18.52
CA GLN A 484 -27.26 -28.38 19.68
C GLN A 484 -25.84 -28.21 20.23
N GLN A 485 -24.82 -28.03 19.38
CA GLN A 485 -23.45 -27.82 19.82
C GLN A 485 -23.26 -26.42 20.49
N PHE A 486 -24.21 -25.52 20.28
CA PHE A 486 -24.24 -24.18 20.87
C PHE A 486 -25.22 -24.03 22.03
N ALA A 487 -25.98 -25.11 22.39
CA ALA A 487 -26.93 -25.00 23.48
C ALA A 487 -26.19 -24.55 24.75
N PRO A 488 -26.41 -23.33 25.23
CA PRO A 488 -25.72 -22.86 26.42
C PRO A 488 -26.33 -23.49 27.66
N GLU A 489 -25.51 -23.72 28.64
CA GLU A 489 -25.97 -24.08 30.00
C GLU A 489 -26.77 -22.92 30.65
N ASP A 490 -26.87 -21.77 30.00
CA ASP A 490 -27.52 -20.57 30.54
C ASP A 490 -28.30 -19.80 29.45
N GLU A 491 -29.61 -19.63 29.64
CA GLU A 491 -30.52 -18.91 28.72
C GLU A 491 -30.17 -17.45 28.43
N ALA A 492 -29.39 -16.82 29.31
CA ALA A 492 -28.92 -15.46 29.15
C ALA A 492 -27.79 -15.32 28.08
N ALA A 493 -27.08 -16.42 27.79
CA ALA A 493 -26.04 -16.46 26.77
C ALA A 493 -26.61 -16.59 25.34
N LEU A 494 -27.85 -17.04 25.18
CA LEU A 494 -28.56 -17.12 23.88
C LEU A 494 -28.73 -15.77 23.16
N LYS A 495 -28.71 -14.64 23.88
CA LYS A 495 -28.82 -13.30 23.31
C LYS A 495 -27.51 -12.76 22.71
N ARG A 496 -26.39 -13.44 22.90
CA ARG A 496 -25.08 -13.13 22.31
C ARG A 496 -24.54 -14.35 21.60
N VAL A 497 -25.18 -14.79 20.52
CA VAL A 497 -24.57 -15.76 19.61
C VAL A 497 -23.25 -15.15 19.11
N ASP A 498 -22.15 -15.71 19.57
CA ASP A 498 -20.83 -15.34 19.07
C ASP A 498 -20.69 -15.93 17.67
N TYR A 499 -20.98 -15.12 16.68
CA TYR A 499 -20.96 -15.51 15.26
C TYR A 499 -19.58 -16.02 14.80
N TYR A 500 -18.50 -15.62 15.50
CA TYR A 500 -17.17 -16.16 15.27
C TYR A 500 -17.13 -17.64 15.64
N LYS A 501 -17.73 -18.03 16.76
CA LYS A 501 -17.84 -19.42 17.18
C LYS A 501 -18.65 -20.26 16.18
N MET A 502 -19.73 -19.71 15.60
CA MET A 502 -20.55 -20.41 14.60
C MET A 502 -19.74 -20.75 13.35
N ASN A 503 -19.00 -19.79 12.80
CA ASN A 503 -18.16 -20.03 11.64
C ASN A 503 -17.01 -21.01 11.92
N THR A 504 -16.40 -20.90 13.10
CA THR A 504 -15.38 -21.85 13.57
C THR A 504 -15.96 -23.27 13.68
N LEU A 505 -17.15 -23.42 14.26
CA LEU A 505 -17.81 -24.73 14.39
C LEU A 505 -18.08 -25.38 13.01
N ILE A 506 -18.55 -24.63 12.03
CA ILE A 506 -18.76 -25.15 10.66
C ILE A 506 -17.43 -25.60 10.04
N THR A 507 -16.36 -24.85 10.27
CA THR A 507 -15.02 -25.19 9.77
C THR A 507 -14.48 -26.43 10.49
N ASP A 508 -14.53 -26.48 11.81
CA ASP A 508 -14.08 -27.62 12.61
C ASP A 508 -14.88 -28.91 12.28
N TYR A 509 -16.18 -28.72 11.99
CA TYR A 509 -17.02 -29.85 11.60
C TYR A 509 -16.62 -30.40 10.22
N HIS A 510 -16.39 -29.51 9.26
CA HIS A 510 -15.89 -29.93 7.97
C HIS A 510 -14.52 -30.63 8.08
N ASP A 511 -13.58 -30.04 8.83
CA ASP A 511 -12.26 -30.62 9.03
C ASP A 511 -12.31 -31.96 9.71
N TYR A 512 -13.20 -32.13 10.71
CA TYR A 512 -13.45 -33.41 11.36
C TYR A 512 -13.88 -34.47 10.34
N LEU A 513 -14.86 -34.18 9.46
CA LEU A 513 -15.33 -35.16 8.47
C LEU A 513 -14.26 -35.46 7.41
N CYS A 514 -13.44 -34.46 7.02
CA CYS A 514 -12.31 -34.69 6.13
C CYS A 514 -11.28 -35.64 6.76
N MET A 515 -10.94 -35.44 8.03
CA MET A 515 -10.05 -36.36 8.77
C MET A 515 -10.63 -37.75 8.94
N CYS A 516 -11.93 -37.87 9.21
CA CYS A 516 -12.62 -39.16 9.27
C CYS A 516 -12.53 -39.92 7.95
N LYS A 517 -12.72 -39.21 6.80
CA LYS A 517 -12.58 -39.83 5.47
C LYS A 517 -11.14 -40.31 5.22
N GLU A 518 -10.14 -39.53 5.61
CA GLU A 518 -8.71 -39.89 5.46
C GLU A 518 -8.35 -41.11 6.31
N LEU A 519 -8.97 -41.24 7.48
CA LEU A 519 -8.87 -42.43 8.32
C LEU A 519 -9.75 -43.61 7.86
N GLN A 520 -10.49 -43.42 6.75
CA GLN A 520 -11.41 -44.44 6.19
C GLN A 520 -12.58 -44.78 7.12
N TYR A 521 -13.02 -43.86 7.98
CA TYR A 521 -14.20 -44.03 8.78
C TYR A 521 -15.46 -43.92 7.91
N ASP A 522 -16.48 -44.73 8.24
CA ASP A 522 -17.77 -44.65 7.52
C ASP A 522 -18.54 -43.38 7.93
N VAL A 523 -18.41 -42.33 7.13
CA VAL A 523 -19.13 -41.06 7.35
C VAL A 523 -20.65 -41.17 7.12
N LYS A 524 -21.19 -42.31 6.67
CA LYS A 524 -22.65 -42.58 6.63
C LYS A 524 -23.16 -43.03 7.99
N ASN A 525 -22.29 -43.53 8.87
CA ASN A 525 -22.65 -43.92 10.23
C ASN A 525 -23.03 -42.65 11.04
N SER A 526 -24.21 -42.65 11.64
CA SER A 526 -24.73 -41.50 12.38
C SER A 526 -23.88 -41.11 13.60
N PHE A 527 -23.18 -42.03 14.23
CA PHE A 527 -22.26 -41.72 15.35
C PHE A 527 -21.00 -41.01 14.89
N ILE A 528 -20.53 -41.27 13.66
CA ILE A 528 -19.42 -40.58 13.04
C ILE A 528 -19.91 -39.24 12.49
N LEU A 529 -21.05 -39.23 11.80
CA LEU A 529 -21.58 -38.01 11.17
C LEU A 529 -22.03 -36.97 12.21
N PHE A 530 -22.63 -37.41 13.35
CA PHE A 530 -23.16 -36.52 14.39
C PHE A 530 -22.58 -36.89 15.77
N PRO A 531 -21.28 -36.66 16.01
CA PRO A 531 -20.71 -36.92 17.32
C PRO A 531 -21.37 -36.05 18.39
N ARG A 532 -21.55 -36.59 19.60
CA ARG A 532 -22.21 -35.88 20.69
C ARG A 532 -21.50 -34.58 21.05
N GLU A 533 -20.17 -34.62 21.11
CA GLU A 533 -19.28 -33.51 21.42
C GLU A 533 -18.32 -33.33 20.24
N LEU A 534 -18.64 -32.41 19.33
CA LEU A 534 -17.87 -32.21 18.10
C LEU A 534 -16.40 -31.90 18.36
N LYS A 535 -16.13 -30.99 19.30
CA LYS A 535 -14.75 -30.59 19.61
C LYS A 535 -13.91 -31.76 20.12
N ALA A 536 -14.44 -32.54 21.04
CA ALA A 536 -13.72 -33.70 21.57
C ALA A 536 -13.50 -34.78 20.49
N ALA A 537 -14.48 -34.99 19.60
CA ALA A 537 -14.36 -35.90 18.47
C ALA A 537 -13.31 -35.41 17.46
N HIS A 538 -13.33 -34.12 17.11
CA HIS A 538 -12.34 -33.48 16.24
C HIS A 538 -10.91 -33.68 16.79
N ASP A 539 -10.69 -33.33 18.06
CA ASP A 539 -9.37 -33.41 18.69
C ASP A 539 -8.87 -34.88 18.77
N SER A 540 -9.77 -35.83 19.04
CA SER A 540 -9.45 -37.25 19.05
C SER A 540 -9.05 -37.77 17.67
N VAL A 541 -9.83 -37.43 16.64
CA VAL A 541 -9.56 -37.86 15.27
C VAL A 541 -8.29 -37.19 14.73
N ALA A 542 -8.07 -35.90 15.04
CA ALA A 542 -6.86 -35.18 14.68
C ALA A 542 -5.61 -35.81 15.29
N LYS A 543 -5.69 -36.24 16.56
CA LYS A 543 -4.61 -37.00 17.23
C LYS A 543 -4.34 -38.31 16.52
N THR A 544 -5.39 -39.12 16.28
CA THR A 544 -5.27 -40.44 15.59
C THR A 544 -4.63 -40.26 14.19
N LEU A 545 -5.05 -39.24 13.43
CA LEU A 545 -4.49 -38.96 12.11
C LEU A 545 -3.03 -38.55 12.18
N LYS A 546 -2.68 -37.72 13.17
CA LYS A 546 -1.29 -37.31 13.42
C LYS A 546 -0.43 -38.52 13.77
N ASP A 547 -0.89 -39.39 14.65
CA ASP A 547 -0.17 -40.59 15.06
C ASP A 547 0.04 -41.53 13.85
N LYS A 548 -1.00 -41.73 13.03
CA LYS A 548 -0.92 -42.50 11.78
C LYS A 548 0.11 -41.91 10.81
N ARG A 549 0.06 -40.61 10.54
CA ARG A 549 1.01 -39.93 9.64
C ARG A 549 2.44 -39.98 10.20
N THR A 550 2.61 -39.85 11.51
CA THR A 550 3.93 -40.00 12.16
C THR A 550 4.46 -41.41 11.96
N ALA A 551 3.66 -42.42 12.15
CA ALA A 551 4.05 -43.83 11.92
C ALA A 551 4.34 -44.11 10.43
N GLU A 552 3.59 -43.52 9.50
CA GLU A 552 3.86 -43.62 8.06
C GLU A 552 5.19 -42.95 7.67
N HIS A 553 5.46 -41.74 8.21
CA HIS A 553 6.73 -41.08 8.00
C HIS A 553 7.90 -41.85 8.57
N GLU A 554 7.75 -42.38 9.78
CA GLU A 554 8.75 -43.23 10.42
C GLU A 554 9.06 -44.47 9.56
N LYS A 555 8.04 -45.19 9.12
CA LYS A 555 8.18 -46.34 8.23
C LYS A 555 8.83 -46.01 6.90
N ALA A 556 8.46 -44.83 6.27
CA ALA A 556 9.01 -44.41 5.00
C ALA A 556 10.50 -44.05 5.11
N ILE A 557 10.90 -43.36 6.18
CA ILE A 557 12.31 -42.98 6.43
C ILE A 557 13.12 -44.23 6.73
N ALA A 558 12.67 -45.08 7.65
CA ALA A 558 13.34 -46.33 7.98
C ALA A 558 13.48 -47.26 6.75
N GLY A 559 12.43 -47.36 5.92
CA GLY A 559 12.48 -48.14 4.69
C GLY A 559 13.40 -47.59 3.60
N SER A 560 13.80 -46.32 3.69
CA SER A 560 14.72 -45.68 2.74
C SER A 560 16.19 -45.69 3.25
N PHE A 561 16.42 -46.10 4.49
CA PHE A 561 17.73 -46.02 5.12
C PHE A 561 18.82 -46.79 4.34
N ASP A 562 18.57 -48.06 3.97
CA ASP A 562 19.54 -48.88 3.23
C ASP A 562 19.91 -48.29 1.86
N GLU A 563 18.92 -47.73 1.17
CA GLU A 563 19.12 -46.99 -0.11
C GLU A 563 19.99 -45.77 0.10
N TRP A 564 19.63 -44.96 1.11
CA TRP A 564 20.37 -43.73 1.40
C TRP A 564 21.77 -44.01 1.96
N GLN A 565 21.93 -45.04 2.76
CA GLN A 565 23.20 -45.48 3.28
C GLN A 565 24.18 -45.83 2.13
N LYS A 566 23.70 -46.69 1.21
CA LYS A 566 24.50 -47.06 0.02
C LYS A 566 24.87 -45.86 -0.87
N ARG A 567 23.94 -44.91 -0.96
CA ARG A 567 24.08 -43.78 -1.88
C ARG A 567 24.91 -42.63 -1.30
N TYR A 568 24.77 -42.33 -0.01
CA TYR A 568 25.28 -41.11 0.59
C TYR A 568 26.30 -41.31 1.70
N GLN A 569 26.43 -42.49 2.27
CA GLN A 569 27.36 -42.75 3.34
C GLN A 569 28.82 -42.53 2.85
N TYR A 570 29.59 -41.82 3.68
CA TYR A 570 31.01 -41.57 3.41
C TYR A 570 31.72 -41.36 4.74
N GLN A 571 32.97 -41.88 4.84
CA GLN A 571 33.77 -41.74 6.04
C GLN A 571 35.19 -41.33 5.64
N SER A 572 35.75 -40.36 6.34
CA SER A 572 37.16 -39.99 6.37
C SER A 572 37.81 -40.56 7.65
N LYS A 573 39.04 -40.11 7.96
CA LYS A 573 39.66 -40.49 9.22
C LYS A 573 38.94 -39.95 10.46
N GLU A 574 38.36 -38.76 10.39
CA GLU A 574 37.86 -38.01 11.52
C GLU A 574 36.34 -37.81 11.48
N LEU A 575 35.77 -37.74 10.27
CA LEU A 575 34.38 -37.40 10.07
C LEU A 575 33.65 -38.43 9.21
N MET A 576 32.35 -38.61 9.46
CA MET A 576 31.49 -39.44 8.66
C MET A 576 30.20 -38.73 8.30
N MET A 577 29.65 -39.08 7.12
CA MET A 577 28.33 -38.65 6.62
C MET A 577 27.40 -39.84 6.68
N ILE A 578 26.27 -39.72 7.37
CA ILE A 578 25.30 -40.80 7.56
C ILE A 578 23.87 -40.30 7.32
N PRO A 579 23.00 -41.12 6.73
CA PRO A 579 21.56 -40.81 6.65
C PRO A 579 20.87 -41.13 7.99
N PRO A 580 19.65 -40.55 8.24
CA PRO A 580 18.88 -40.86 9.41
C PRO A 580 18.23 -42.27 9.30
N HIS A 581 18.21 -43.00 10.40
CA HIS A 581 17.49 -44.28 10.53
C HIS A 581 15.99 -44.08 10.72
N SER A 582 15.57 -42.93 11.28
CA SER A 582 14.22 -42.72 11.73
C SER A 582 13.82 -41.26 11.63
N ALA A 583 12.51 -40.98 11.59
CA ALA A 583 12.00 -39.61 11.70
C ALA A 583 12.37 -38.96 13.05
N LYS A 584 12.44 -39.81 14.10
CA LYS A 584 12.83 -39.39 15.43
C LYS A 584 14.27 -38.81 15.43
N GLU A 585 15.21 -39.46 14.78
CA GLU A 585 16.59 -38.96 14.69
C GLU A 585 16.67 -37.58 14.04
N ILE A 586 15.84 -37.27 13.02
CA ILE A 586 15.77 -35.94 12.41
C ILE A 586 15.26 -34.90 13.42
N VAL A 587 14.30 -35.28 14.26
CA VAL A 587 13.74 -34.40 15.30
C VAL A 587 14.79 -34.15 16.40
N ASP A 588 15.46 -35.21 16.85
CA ASP A 588 16.49 -35.16 17.89
C ASP A 588 17.71 -34.34 17.42
N GLU A 589 18.09 -34.45 16.14
CA GLU A 589 19.12 -33.64 15.50
C GLU A 589 18.79 -32.13 15.54
N GLY A 590 17.53 -31.80 15.23
CA GLY A 590 17.06 -30.40 15.31
C GLY A 590 17.09 -29.87 16.75
N ALA A 591 16.85 -30.70 17.72
CA ALA A 591 16.96 -30.32 19.14
C ALA A 591 18.43 -30.17 19.57
N ALA A 592 19.30 -31.06 19.14
CA ALA A 592 20.73 -31.04 19.47
C ALA A 592 21.46 -29.85 18.86
N LEU A 593 21.13 -29.47 17.64
CA LEU A 593 21.78 -28.37 16.91
C LEU A 593 20.99 -27.05 16.95
N HIS A 594 19.87 -26.97 17.70
CA HIS A 594 19.03 -25.77 17.83
C HIS A 594 18.55 -25.19 16.49
N HIS A 595 18.20 -26.04 15.51
CA HIS A 595 17.71 -25.59 14.22
C HIS A 595 16.43 -26.35 13.78
N CYS A 596 15.78 -25.86 12.71
CA CYS A 596 14.43 -26.27 12.35
C CYS A 596 14.35 -27.53 11.47
N VAL A 597 15.37 -28.42 11.43
CA VAL A 597 15.36 -29.62 10.57
C VAL A 597 14.20 -30.56 10.84
N ARG A 598 13.63 -30.54 12.04
CA ARG A 598 12.39 -31.29 12.36
C ARG A 598 11.23 -31.03 11.41
N LEU A 599 11.19 -29.84 10.76
CA LEU A 599 10.15 -29.49 9.79
C LEU A 599 10.32 -30.21 8.45
N TYR A 600 11.47 -30.83 8.21
CA TYR A 600 11.78 -31.53 6.97
C TYR A 600 11.33 -33.00 6.98
N VAL A 601 10.90 -33.56 8.13
CA VAL A 601 10.49 -34.97 8.27
C VAL A 601 9.51 -35.39 7.17
N LYS A 602 8.48 -34.56 6.88
CA LYS A 602 7.54 -34.83 5.81
C LYS A 602 8.19 -34.88 4.44
N ASN A 603 9.05 -33.91 4.11
CA ASN A 603 9.75 -33.87 2.81
C ASN A 603 10.68 -35.06 2.63
N VAL A 604 11.35 -35.48 3.71
CA VAL A 604 12.22 -36.64 3.72
C VAL A 604 11.42 -37.92 3.51
N ALA A 605 10.30 -38.10 4.23
CA ALA A 605 9.43 -39.24 4.07
C ALA A 605 8.81 -39.34 2.67
N GLU A 606 8.47 -38.20 2.05
CA GLU A 606 7.99 -38.09 0.66
C GLU A 606 9.11 -38.12 -0.41
N LYS A 607 10.38 -38.36 -0.02
CA LYS A 607 11.57 -38.38 -0.88
C LYS A 607 11.80 -37.08 -1.69
N LYS A 608 11.28 -35.95 -1.21
CA LYS A 608 11.47 -34.62 -1.84
C LYS A 608 12.82 -33.99 -1.51
N SER A 609 13.40 -34.37 -0.38
CA SER A 609 14.79 -34.07 0.00
C SER A 609 15.32 -35.20 0.89
N VAL A 610 16.65 -35.25 1.03
CA VAL A 610 17.33 -36.16 1.93
C VAL A 610 18.10 -35.33 2.95
N ILE A 611 17.96 -35.67 4.21
CA ILE A 611 18.74 -35.11 5.30
C ILE A 611 19.87 -36.07 5.62
N LEU A 612 21.08 -35.55 5.78
CA LEU A 612 22.28 -36.31 6.17
C LEU A 612 22.90 -35.64 7.39
N PHE A 613 23.50 -36.47 8.24
CA PHE A 613 24.21 -36.02 9.45
C PHE A 613 25.73 -36.14 9.27
N VAL A 614 26.42 -35.10 9.68
CA VAL A 614 27.89 -35.14 9.83
C VAL A 614 28.20 -35.45 11.31
N ARG A 615 28.96 -36.47 11.53
CA ARG A 615 29.41 -36.95 12.84
C ARG A 615 30.92 -37.07 12.92
N SER A 616 31.48 -37.04 14.13
CA SER A 616 32.84 -37.49 14.37
C SER A 616 32.89 -39.00 14.37
N VAL A 617 34.01 -39.58 13.88
CA VAL A 617 34.24 -41.03 13.94
C VAL A 617 34.43 -41.48 15.39
N ASP A 618 35.06 -40.64 16.22
CA ASP A 618 35.33 -40.94 17.64
C ASP A 618 34.11 -40.71 18.53
N GLU A 619 33.18 -39.80 18.13
CA GLU A 619 31.96 -39.47 18.87
C GLU A 619 30.74 -39.53 17.93
N PRO A 620 30.29 -40.73 17.48
CA PRO A 620 29.28 -40.87 16.44
C PRO A 620 27.87 -40.37 16.85
N ASP A 621 27.59 -40.29 18.14
CA ASP A 621 26.30 -39.82 18.68
C ASP A 621 26.22 -38.29 18.79
N LYS A 622 27.35 -37.60 18.63
CA LYS A 622 27.41 -36.15 18.76
C LYS A 622 27.06 -35.46 17.45
N SER A 623 26.01 -34.66 17.48
CA SER A 623 25.60 -33.84 16.34
C SER A 623 26.59 -32.73 16.03
N LEU A 624 27.09 -32.65 14.80
CA LEU A 624 28.03 -31.63 14.34
C LEU A 624 27.44 -30.73 13.27
N CYS A 625 26.76 -31.32 12.27
CA CYS A 625 26.20 -30.55 11.17
C CYS A 625 25.13 -31.39 10.45
N THR A 626 24.10 -30.73 10.00
CA THR A 626 23.03 -31.29 9.16
C THR A 626 23.18 -30.80 7.73
N VAL A 627 23.07 -31.70 6.75
CA VAL A 627 23.15 -31.39 5.31
C VAL A 627 21.87 -31.79 4.63
N GLU A 628 21.25 -30.88 3.88
CA GLU A 628 20.11 -31.16 3.02
C GLU A 628 20.55 -31.38 1.57
N VAL A 629 20.15 -32.49 0.99
CA VAL A 629 20.32 -32.82 -0.43
C VAL A 629 18.95 -32.81 -1.11
N LYS A 630 18.82 -32.02 -2.17
CA LYS A 630 17.63 -31.94 -3.00
C LYS A 630 18.03 -31.91 -4.46
N ASP A 631 17.36 -32.69 -5.29
CA ASP A 631 17.61 -32.78 -6.74
C ASP A 631 19.12 -33.03 -7.07
N GLY A 632 19.77 -33.90 -6.28
CA GLY A 632 21.18 -34.23 -6.44
C GLY A 632 22.17 -33.14 -6.04
N GLN A 633 21.72 -32.07 -5.38
CA GLN A 633 22.56 -30.95 -4.94
C GLN A 633 22.41 -30.69 -3.45
N VAL A 634 23.48 -30.27 -2.81
CA VAL A 634 23.43 -29.75 -1.44
C VAL A 634 22.77 -28.35 -1.47
N THR A 635 21.60 -28.24 -0.85
CA THR A 635 20.87 -26.99 -0.75
C THR A 635 21.28 -26.18 0.47
N GLN A 636 21.62 -26.85 1.56
CA GLN A 636 22.15 -26.21 2.77
C GLN A 636 22.94 -27.18 3.64
N ALA A 637 23.84 -26.63 4.43
CA ALA A 637 24.54 -27.30 5.51
C ALA A 637 24.54 -26.38 6.74
N ARG A 638 24.12 -26.89 7.91
CA ARG A 638 23.95 -26.07 9.11
C ARG A 638 24.49 -26.81 10.35
N GLY A 639 25.25 -26.07 11.16
CA GLY A 639 25.72 -26.49 12.46
C GLY A 639 24.82 -26.01 13.62
N PHE A 640 25.42 -25.90 14.79
CA PHE A 640 24.73 -25.41 15.99
C PHE A 640 24.20 -23.98 15.80
N ASP A 641 23.03 -23.67 16.39
CA ASP A 641 22.32 -22.38 16.26
C ASP A 641 22.10 -21.93 14.80
N ASN A 642 21.99 -22.89 13.87
CA ASN A 642 21.80 -22.64 12.45
C ASN A 642 22.97 -21.89 11.76
N GLU A 643 24.15 -21.87 12.36
CA GLU A 643 25.36 -21.27 11.80
C GLU A 643 25.94 -22.09 10.65
N GLU A 644 26.82 -21.48 9.87
CA GLU A 644 27.60 -22.21 8.86
C GLU A 644 28.59 -23.15 9.53
N PRO A 645 28.77 -24.36 8.99
CA PRO A 645 29.67 -25.31 9.59
C PRO A 645 31.13 -24.82 9.54
N PRO A 646 31.98 -25.17 10.53
CA PRO A 646 33.41 -24.85 10.55
C PRO A 646 34.16 -25.31 9.28
N ALA A 647 35.25 -24.67 8.96
CA ALA A 647 36.03 -24.92 7.75
C ALA A 647 36.39 -26.40 7.54
N GLN A 648 36.71 -27.15 8.63
CA GLN A 648 37.01 -28.59 8.59
C GLN A 648 35.80 -29.41 8.11
N ILE A 649 34.58 -29.10 8.61
CA ILE A 649 33.32 -29.77 8.20
C ILE A 649 32.98 -29.39 6.78
N THR A 650 33.14 -28.11 6.41
CA THR A 650 32.91 -27.64 5.04
C THR A 650 33.82 -28.36 4.03
N ALA A 651 35.11 -28.50 4.35
CA ALA A 651 36.07 -29.24 3.51
C ALA A 651 35.70 -30.72 3.38
N PHE A 652 35.19 -31.35 4.46
CA PHE A 652 34.69 -32.73 4.41
C PHE A 652 33.48 -32.86 3.52
N ILE A 653 32.50 -31.93 3.61
CA ILE A 653 31.29 -31.92 2.76
C ILE A 653 31.70 -31.78 1.28
N GLU A 654 32.68 -30.91 0.96
CA GLU A 654 33.17 -30.77 -0.41
C GLU A 654 33.85 -32.04 -0.94
N GLN A 655 34.66 -32.73 -0.09
CA GLN A 655 35.23 -34.03 -0.45
C GLN A 655 34.13 -35.07 -0.72
N TRP A 656 33.14 -35.13 0.14
CA TRP A 656 32.01 -36.04 -0.01
C TRP A 656 31.22 -35.75 -1.29
N LYS A 657 30.95 -34.48 -1.62
CA LYS A 657 30.30 -34.09 -2.89
C LYS A 657 31.06 -34.68 -4.08
N GLN A 658 32.38 -34.51 -4.12
CA GLN A 658 33.18 -34.96 -5.26
C GLN A 658 33.24 -36.48 -5.36
N ARG A 659 33.35 -37.18 -4.22
CA ARG A 659 33.56 -38.63 -4.20
C ARG A 659 32.31 -39.47 -4.21
N VAL A 660 31.18 -38.92 -3.74
CA VAL A 660 29.93 -39.66 -3.57
C VAL A 660 28.80 -39.02 -4.37
N LEU A 661 28.50 -37.75 -4.11
CA LEU A 661 27.28 -37.13 -4.67
C LEU A 661 27.40 -36.97 -6.20
N TYR A 662 28.51 -36.49 -6.72
CA TYR A 662 28.72 -36.26 -8.16
C TYR A 662 29.37 -37.46 -8.88
N ALA A 663 29.92 -38.44 -8.17
CA ALA A 663 30.43 -39.67 -8.78
C ALA A 663 29.30 -40.62 -9.21
N SER A 664 28.20 -40.62 -8.49
CA SER A 664 27.00 -41.42 -8.82
C SER A 664 26.31 -40.93 -10.11
N ASP A 665 26.34 -39.63 -10.41
CA ASP A 665 25.74 -39.07 -11.63
C ASP A 665 26.56 -39.39 -12.88
N LYS A 666 27.88 -39.60 -12.74
CA LYS A 666 28.76 -40.03 -13.86
C LYS A 666 28.64 -41.51 -14.22
N ALA A 667 28.13 -42.35 -13.30
CA ALA A 667 27.89 -43.77 -13.53
C ALA A 667 26.47 -44.07 -14.10
N ALA A 668 25.58 -43.08 -14.05
CA ALA A 668 24.19 -43.17 -14.54
C ALA A 668 23.95 -42.45 -15.88
N ALA A 669 24.96 -41.70 -16.41
CA ALA A 669 25.02 -41.11 -17.74
C ALA A 669 25.91 -41.94 -18.66
#